data_f739359ada3f8413b082f796de64d542
#
_entry.id   f739359ada3f8413b082f796de64d542
#
_cell.length_a   1.000
_cell.length_b   1.000
_cell.length_c   1.000
_cell.angle_alpha   90.00
_cell.angle_beta   90.00
_cell.angle_gamma   90.00
#
_symmetry.space_group_name_H-M   'P 1'
#
loop_
_entity.id
_entity.type
_entity.pdbx_description
1 polymer ?
#
loop_
_entity_poly.entity_id
_entity_poly.type
_entity_poly.pdbx_seq_one_letter_code
_entity_poly.pdbx_strand_id
1 'polypeptide(L)'
;MKVKSHIWRGVTTLTASFLAVSLSAAMVIGGFRTDIDKFLGTQSSKILTEGASAEELYTYASDYKSTTELLDAIEDLGERMNEEGSVLLKNNGALPLSEAETKKVSLLGFSSYYPVQGGDFGSTLSVNTGTDADTVDMVTAFASKGFVINPVLQSMYEGMKESFKSEAILPWGKTTYYRTTAPSTTGTFTSLEADEEAMDSAAPGWKDSLSDYNVMVVTLARAATENGNYMPGEDGVNPEQSLNQTDPLGLSDTEREIIQAAVDAKKSAGGKVIVLLNNASAMEIDEIKNNTGVDAILQIGLPGGYGFYGVADILSGAANPSGHLTDTYAVKNSNSPAAQNYGNFEYTNADSAYSINSALVEAEGIYTGYKYYETRYADCVLGQGNASDAVGSVNGTSWQYDAEVSYPFGYGLSYTTFSQTLDSLEVDLAAKTVTAAVTVTNTGGTAGKDVVQLYVSLPYTEYDQKNQVEKSAVQLLDYAKTELLNSGESVTVTITADAQDMASWDSASDNEAGTKGCFILDDGTYYFTLGNGSHEAVNNVLAAQGKTVSDGMTEDGNQDCVKTWTLDSFDSTTFAYSANGTAVENQLGDADLNYYMPGTVTYLTRSDWSGTWPKTYKDLTATEEMLEVLKNDLVEIREQGDPSSVTFGADNGLTLAALKGVEDINDPRWQQLIDQITLEEAMIRTGFGGTSTKTIESIVSPEAVQNDGPNGINSYTLGQYANTDAESGDPYAVSSGKRWILGVGGIDPSCAGVNAISIPPGKYDRKIKTQRN
;
A
#
# COMPACT_ATOMS: atom_id res chain seq x y z
N MET A 1 46.70 -47.52 -37.55
CA MET A 1 45.25 -47.39 -37.32
C MET A 1 44.89 -46.62 -36.04
N LYS A 2 45.55 -46.83 -34.87
CA LYS A 2 45.26 -46.15 -33.61
C LYS A 2 45.43 -44.62 -33.66
N VAL A 3 46.46 -44.07 -34.28
CA VAL A 3 46.73 -42.61 -34.37
C VAL A 3 45.62 -41.90 -35.15
N LYS A 4 45.10 -42.44 -36.23
CA LYS A 4 43.97 -41.87 -37.00
C LYS A 4 42.70 -41.80 -36.16
N SER A 5 42.44 -42.80 -35.32
CA SER A 5 41.27 -42.83 -34.42
C SER A 5 41.31 -41.73 -33.34
N HIS A 6 42.50 -41.42 -32.80
CA HIS A 6 42.64 -40.34 -31.82
C HIS A 6 42.46 -38.94 -32.45
N ILE A 7 43.00 -38.74 -33.66
CA ILE A 7 42.80 -37.49 -34.41
C ILE A 7 41.29 -37.30 -34.71
N TRP A 8 40.62 -38.31 -35.19
CA TRP A 8 39.18 -38.21 -35.47
C TRP A 8 38.36 -37.96 -34.22
N ARG A 9 38.66 -38.57 -33.09
CA ARG A 9 37.97 -38.31 -31.81
C ARG A 9 38.24 -36.85 -31.37
N GLY A 10 39.48 -36.36 -31.52
CA GLY A 10 39.78 -34.96 -31.22
C GLY A 10 39.00 -33.98 -32.07
N VAL A 11 38.94 -34.22 -33.38
CA VAL A 11 38.18 -33.36 -34.30
C VAL A 11 36.68 -33.42 -33.97
N THR A 12 36.13 -34.60 -33.74
CA THR A 12 34.70 -34.74 -33.36
C THR A 12 34.37 -34.02 -32.08
N THR A 13 35.22 -34.15 -31.04
CA THR A 13 35.01 -33.43 -29.75
C THR A 13 35.07 -31.92 -29.97
N LEU A 14 36.05 -31.43 -30.71
CA LEU A 14 36.20 -30.00 -30.96
C LEU A 14 35.03 -29.43 -31.76
N THR A 15 34.55 -30.16 -32.76
CA THR A 15 33.35 -29.78 -33.55
C THR A 15 32.09 -29.80 -32.71
N ALA A 16 31.91 -30.82 -31.86
CA ALA A 16 30.76 -30.90 -30.97
C ALA A 16 30.76 -29.77 -29.93
N SER A 17 31.93 -29.46 -29.34
CA SER A 17 32.07 -28.34 -28.42
C SER A 17 31.80 -27.01 -29.11
N PHE A 18 32.32 -26.80 -30.32
CA PHE A 18 32.04 -25.58 -31.09
C PHE A 18 30.54 -25.46 -31.43
N LEU A 19 29.90 -26.56 -31.84
CA LEU A 19 28.48 -26.57 -32.11
C LEU A 19 27.66 -26.26 -30.86
N ALA A 20 28.00 -26.85 -29.72
CA ALA A 20 27.31 -26.57 -28.45
C ALA A 20 27.44 -25.08 -28.06
N VAL A 21 28.63 -24.50 -28.15
CA VAL A 21 28.84 -23.07 -27.85
C VAL A 21 28.05 -22.21 -28.86
N SER A 22 28.05 -22.56 -30.14
CA SER A 22 27.35 -21.79 -31.18
C SER A 22 25.83 -21.84 -30.97
N LEU A 23 25.30 -23.01 -30.61
CA LEU A 23 23.86 -23.16 -30.30
C LEU A 23 23.47 -22.38 -29.04
N SER A 24 24.28 -22.45 -27.98
CA SER A 24 24.07 -21.68 -26.77
C SER A 24 24.11 -20.17 -27.05
N ALA A 25 25.06 -19.73 -27.84
CA ALA A 25 25.16 -18.31 -28.23
C ALA A 25 23.96 -17.89 -29.11
N ALA A 26 23.51 -18.73 -30.03
CA ALA A 26 22.32 -18.46 -30.84
C ALA A 26 21.05 -18.35 -30.00
N MET A 27 20.88 -19.21 -28.98
CA MET A 27 19.74 -19.14 -28.06
C MET A 27 19.75 -17.83 -27.22
N VAL A 28 20.92 -17.47 -26.68
CA VAL A 28 21.06 -16.21 -25.94
C VAL A 28 20.75 -15.00 -26.83
N ILE A 29 21.32 -14.97 -28.05
CA ILE A 29 21.07 -13.89 -29.03
C ILE A 29 19.58 -13.89 -29.43
N GLY A 30 18.97 -15.07 -29.58
CA GLY A 30 17.54 -15.20 -29.85
C GLY A 30 16.67 -14.61 -28.74
N GLY A 31 17.05 -14.82 -27.48
CA GLY A 31 16.36 -14.23 -26.31
C GLY A 31 16.39 -12.68 -26.28
N PHE A 32 17.44 -12.09 -26.85
CA PHE A 32 17.59 -10.62 -26.96
C PHE A 32 17.27 -10.10 -28.37
N ARG A 33 16.64 -10.92 -29.24
CA ARG A 33 16.39 -10.53 -30.64
C ARG A 33 15.65 -9.21 -30.75
N THR A 34 14.60 -9.02 -29.97
CA THR A 34 13.79 -7.79 -29.99
C THR A 34 14.61 -6.55 -29.61
N ASP A 35 15.46 -6.70 -28.59
CA ASP A 35 16.33 -5.61 -28.15
C ASP A 35 17.43 -5.29 -29.19
N ILE A 36 17.96 -6.34 -29.84
CA ILE A 36 18.93 -6.20 -30.92
C ILE A 36 18.27 -5.55 -32.15
N ASP A 37 17.07 -5.98 -32.52
CA ASP A 37 16.33 -5.40 -33.65
C ASP A 37 15.95 -3.94 -33.39
N LYS A 38 15.57 -3.59 -32.16
CA LYS A 38 15.38 -2.20 -31.72
C LYS A 38 16.66 -1.38 -31.86
N PHE A 39 17.78 -1.92 -31.32
CA PHE A 39 19.09 -1.26 -31.37
C PHE A 39 19.59 -1.04 -32.81
N LEU A 40 19.35 -2.03 -33.68
CA LEU A 40 19.78 -1.95 -35.09
C LEU A 40 18.79 -1.20 -35.99
N GLY A 41 17.63 -0.80 -35.46
CA GLY A 41 16.57 -0.20 -36.26
C GLY A 41 15.95 -1.18 -37.28
N THR A 42 16.10 -2.48 -37.08
CA THR A 42 15.59 -3.56 -37.96
C THR A 42 14.24 -4.09 -37.50
N GLN A 43 13.53 -3.34 -36.68
CA GLN A 43 12.26 -3.75 -36.12
C GLN A 43 11.24 -4.11 -37.21
N SER A 44 10.88 -5.38 -37.28
CA SER A 44 9.84 -5.86 -38.17
C SER A 44 8.53 -5.98 -37.42
N SER A 45 7.70 -4.98 -37.52
CA SER A 45 6.28 -5.13 -37.13
C SER A 45 5.57 -5.90 -38.24
N LYS A 46 4.96 -7.02 -37.89
CA LYS A 46 4.13 -7.76 -38.81
C LYS A 46 2.68 -7.33 -38.60
N ILE A 47 2.08 -6.68 -39.58
CA ILE A 47 0.66 -6.40 -39.59
C ILE A 47 -0.05 -7.72 -39.91
N LEU A 48 -0.85 -8.23 -38.97
CA LEU A 48 -1.51 -9.51 -39.06
C LEU A 48 -2.87 -9.45 -39.74
N THR A 49 -3.47 -8.29 -39.76
CA THR A 49 -4.77 -8.04 -40.38
C THR A 49 -4.68 -6.83 -41.30
N GLU A 50 -4.63 -7.03 -42.61
CA GLU A 50 -4.77 -5.94 -43.59
C GLU A 50 -6.19 -5.36 -43.49
N GLY A 51 -6.29 -4.04 -43.22
CA GLY A 51 -7.54 -3.30 -43.20
C GLY A 51 -8.28 -3.25 -41.88
N ALA A 52 -7.74 -3.82 -40.79
CA ALA A 52 -8.30 -3.61 -39.45
C ALA A 52 -8.02 -2.16 -38.98
N SER A 53 -9.01 -1.51 -38.39
CA SER A 53 -8.81 -0.22 -37.70
C SER A 53 -7.94 -0.42 -36.45
N ALA A 54 -7.30 0.63 -35.98
CA ALA A 54 -6.56 0.57 -34.71
C ALA A 54 -7.46 0.11 -33.55
N GLU A 55 -8.74 0.47 -33.59
CA GLU A 55 -9.77 0.09 -32.62
C GLU A 55 -10.06 -1.43 -32.62
N GLU A 56 -9.91 -2.10 -33.78
CA GLU A 56 -10.09 -3.54 -33.91
C GLU A 56 -8.84 -4.33 -33.48
N LEU A 57 -7.66 -3.70 -33.53
CA LEU A 57 -6.38 -4.33 -33.19
C LEU A 57 -6.07 -4.28 -31.69
N TYR A 58 -6.59 -3.29 -30.98
CA TYR A 58 -6.31 -3.10 -29.57
C TYR A 58 -7.52 -3.45 -28.71
N THR A 59 -7.30 -4.21 -27.64
CA THR A 59 -8.35 -4.54 -26.67
C THR A 59 -8.79 -3.29 -25.90
N TYR A 60 -7.85 -2.36 -25.72
CA TYR A 60 -8.08 -1.10 -25.02
C TYR A 60 -7.77 0.07 -25.97
N ALA A 61 -8.77 0.87 -26.27
CA ALA A 61 -8.58 2.11 -26.99
C ALA A 61 -8.15 3.21 -25.99
N SER A 62 -7.31 4.15 -26.44
CA SER A 62 -7.02 5.33 -25.65
C SER A 62 -8.20 6.29 -25.69
N ASP A 63 -8.65 6.76 -24.52
CA ASP A 63 -9.68 7.80 -24.40
C ASP A 63 -9.13 9.19 -24.76
N TYR A 64 -7.80 9.33 -24.83
CA TYR A 64 -7.11 10.59 -25.07
C TYR A 64 -6.58 10.70 -26.51
N LYS A 65 -6.75 11.87 -27.11
CA LYS A 65 -6.37 12.12 -28.51
C LYS A 65 -4.97 12.71 -28.67
N SER A 66 -4.37 13.15 -27.57
CA SER A 66 -3.02 13.73 -27.56
C SER A 66 -2.33 13.52 -26.21
N THR A 67 -1.01 13.61 -26.22
CA THR A 67 -0.20 13.59 -25.00
C THR A 67 -0.59 14.70 -24.02
N THR A 68 -0.91 15.89 -24.54
CA THR A 68 -1.33 17.00 -23.69
C THR A 68 -2.63 16.67 -22.96
N GLU A 69 -3.61 16.14 -23.68
CA GLU A 69 -4.90 15.74 -23.10
C GLU A 69 -4.72 14.63 -22.03
N LEU A 70 -3.83 13.66 -22.29
CA LEU A 70 -3.48 12.63 -21.30
C LEU A 70 -2.81 13.25 -20.06
N LEU A 71 -1.84 14.16 -20.24
CA LEU A 71 -1.14 14.80 -19.12
C LEU A 71 -2.07 15.69 -18.29
N ASP A 72 -2.99 16.41 -18.94
CA ASP A 72 -4.01 17.19 -18.25
C ASP A 72 -4.91 16.27 -17.39
N ALA A 73 -5.34 15.13 -17.95
CA ALA A 73 -6.15 14.14 -17.22
C ALA A 73 -5.40 13.49 -16.06
N ILE A 74 -4.08 13.28 -16.21
CA ILE A 74 -3.20 12.79 -15.16
C ILE A 74 -3.11 13.81 -14.01
N GLU A 75 -2.93 15.10 -14.33
CA GLU A 75 -2.91 16.18 -13.34
C GLU A 75 -4.25 16.24 -12.57
N ASP A 76 -5.37 16.27 -13.30
CA ASP A 76 -6.71 16.31 -12.73
C ASP A 76 -6.99 15.06 -11.84
N LEU A 77 -6.51 13.89 -12.25
CA LEU A 77 -6.67 12.67 -11.46
C LEU A 77 -5.85 12.71 -10.17
N GLY A 78 -4.57 13.15 -10.23
CA GLY A 78 -3.70 13.26 -9.06
C GLY A 78 -4.25 14.26 -8.03
N GLU A 79 -4.78 15.40 -8.50
CA GLU A 79 -5.48 16.37 -7.67
C GLU A 79 -6.69 15.73 -6.96
N ARG A 80 -7.58 15.09 -7.73
CA ARG A 80 -8.79 14.43 -7.21
C ARG A 80 -8.49 13.26 -6.27
N MET A 81 -7.48 12.44 -6.57
CA MET A 81 -7.08 11.34 -5.68
C MET A 81 -6.71 11.84 -4.30
N ASN A 82 -6.04 12.99 -4.22
CA ASN A 82 -5.66 13.55 -2.94
C ASN A 82 -6.81 14.30 -2.24
N GLU A 83 -7.71 14.96 -2.99
CA GLU A 83 -8.95 15.52 -2.44
C GLU A 83 -9.81 14.46 -1.75
N GLU A 84 -9.94 13.28 -2.36
CA GLU A 84 -10.77 12.19 -1.86
C GLU A 84 -10.06 11.27 -0.87
N GLY A 85 -8.73 11.22 -0.91
CA GLY A 85 -7.91 10.33 -0.08
C GLY A 85 -7.36 10.98 1.19
N SER A 86 -7.26 12.31 1.25
CA SER A 86 -6.82 12.99 2.46
C SER A 86 -7.83 12.86 3.60
N VAL A 87 -7.32 12.64 4.81
CA VAL A 87 -8.15 12.37 5.99
C VAL A 87 -8.08 13.52 6.98
N LEU A 88 -9.20 14.17 7.21
CA LEU A 88 -9.31 15.19 8.24
C LEU A 88 -9.49 14.53 9.61
N LEU A 89 -8.48 14.64 10.48
CA LEU A 89 -8.45 13.99 11.80
C LEU A 89 -8.95 14.90 12.92
N LYS A 90 -8.69 16.21 12.82
CA LYS A 90 -9.09 17.20 13.79
C LYS A 90 -9.43 18.50 13.10
N ASN A 91 -10.54 19.13 13.50
CA ASN A 91 -10.89 20.48 13.04
C ASN A 91 -11.70 21.25 14.09
N ASN A 92 -11.05 22.13 14.80
CA ASN A 92 -11.67 23.03 15.79
C ASN A 92 -12.15 24.34 15.12
N GLY A 93 -12.74 24.24 13.91
CA GLY A 93 -13.21 25.40 13.15
C GLY A 93 -12.07 26.18 12.47
N ALA A 94 -10.92 25.55 12.28
CA ALA A 94 -9.81 26.16 11.55
C ALA A 94 -10.01 26.07 10.04
N LEU A 95 -10.46 24.96 9.55
CA LEU A 95 -10.68 24.67 8.14
C LEU A 95 -12.17 24.74 7.79
N PRO A 96 -12.51 25.18 6.57
CA PRO A 96 -11.63 25.64 5.51
C PRO A 96 -11.13 27.10 5.68
N LEU A 97 -10.02 27.41 4.98
CA LEU A 97 -9.41 28.74 4.89
C LEU A 97 -10.00 29.51 3.68
N SER A 98 -11.25 29.89 3.77
CA SER A 98 -12.00 30.45 2.64
C SER A 98 -11.78 31.94 2.41
N GLU A 99 -11.30 32.68 3.43
CA GLU A 99 -11.12 34.12 3.37
C GLU A 99 -9.70 34.50 2.94
N ALA A 100 -9.54 35.63 2.25
CA ALA A 100 -8.23 36.08 1.78
C ALA A 100 -7.19 36.24 2.90
N GLU A 101 -7.59 36.71 4.07
CA GLU A 101 -6.68 36.87 5.21
C GLU A 101 -6.22 35.52 5.78
N THR A 102 -7.05 34.45 5.70
CA THR A 102 -6.67 33.11 6.13
C THR A 102 -5.82 32.37 5.11
N LYS A 103 -5.66 32.91 3.90
CA LYS A 103 -4.74 32.40 2.89
C LYS A 103 -3.32 32.96 3.00
N LYS A 104 -3.02 33.80 3.99
CA LYS A 104 -1.64 34.18 4.32
C LYS A 104 -1.07 33.12 5.27
N VAL A 105 -0.14 32.31 4.78
CA VAL A 105 0.34 31.12 5.49
C VAL A 105 1.84 31.14 5.72
N SER A 106 2.27 30.73 6.92
CA SER A 106 3.64 30.37 7.24
C SER A 106 3.75 28.85 7.17
N LEU A 107 4.49 28.34 6.19
CA LEU A 107 4.83 26.93 6.08
C LEU A 107 6.02 26.63 6.98
N LEU A 108 5.84 25.76 7.95
CA LEU A 108 6.86 25.31 8.90
C LEU A 108 7.18 23.83 8.67
N GLY A 109 8.41 23.48 8.91
CA GLY A 109 8.92 22.14 8.65
C GLY A 109 9.62 22.04 7.29
N PHE A 110 10.77 21.35 7.29
CA PHE A 110 11.55 21.13 6.08
C PHE A 110 10.71 20.43 4.99
N SER A 111 9.84 19.51 5.41
CA SER A 111 8.93 18.77 4.53
C SER A 111 7.84 19.63 3.87
N SER A 112 7.62 20.87 4.33
CA SER A 112 6.76 21.82 3.61
C SER A 112 7.36 22.30 2.30
N TYR A 113 8.68 22.24 2.17
CA TYR A 113 9.43 22.69 1.00
C TYR A 113 10.03 21.51 0.21
N TYR A 114 10.32 20.42 0.89
CA TYR A 114 10.86 19.18 0.34
C TYR A 114 10.04 17.99 0.83
N PRO A 115 8.77 17.89 0.39
CA PRO A 115 7.84 16.87 0.89
C PRO A 115 8.19 15.48 0.37
N VAL A 116 7.64 14.47 1.04
CA VAL A 116 7.61 13.11 0.53
C VAL A 116 6.45 13.00 -0.47
N GLN A 117 6.76 12.94 -1.76
CA GLN A 117 5.76 12.84 -2.81
C GLN A 117 5.37 11.38 -3.13
N GLY A 118 6.33 10.47 -3.02
CA GLY A 118 6.17 9.03 -3.25
C GLY A 118 7.15 8.24 -2.41
N GLY A 119 7.29 6.93 -2.68
CA GLY A 119 8.29 6.11 -2.01
C GLY A 119 9.72 6.56 -2.34
N ASP A 120 10.62 6.45 -1.39
CA ASP A 120 12.01 6.88 -1.56
C ASP A 120 12.92 5.78 -2.11
N PHE A 121 12.44 4.54 -2.20
CA PHE A 121 13.23 3.38 -2.59
C PHE A 121 12.36 2.26 -3.16
N GLY A 122 12.94 1.47 -4.07
CA GLY A 122 12.29 0.29 -4.64
C GLY A 122 11.33 0.57 -5.78
N SER A 123 10.29 -0.23 -5.89
CA SER A 123 9.25 -0.11 -6.91
C SER A 123 8.38 1.13 -6.76
N THR A 124 8.37 1.72 -5.57
CA THR A 124 7.78 3.02 -5.34
C THR A 124 8.74 4.10 -5.81
N LEU A 125 8.34 4.81 -6.86
CA LEU A 125 9.16 5.87 -7.42
C LEU A 125 9.45 6.97 -6.41
N SER A 126 10.73 7.25 -6.22
CA SER A 126 11.18 8.51 -5.69
C SER A 126 10.83 9.62 -6.68
N VAL A 127 9.70 10.26 -6.49
CA VAL A 127 9.23 11.35 -7.36
C VAL A 127 10.01 12.62 -7.12
N ASN A 128 10.76 12.69 -6.02
CA ASN A 128 11.45 13.92 -5.67
C ASN A 128 12.95 13.74 -5.46
N THR A 129 13.69 13.87 -6.52
CA THR A 129 15.15 14.06 -6.46
C THR A 129 15.55 15.53 -6.34
N GLY A 130 14.59 16.44 -6.18
CA GLY A 130 14.83 17.88 -6.12
C GLY A 130 15.26 18.52 -7.45
N THR A 131 15.13 17.80 -8.54
CA THR A 131 15.53 18.24 -9.89
C THR A 131 14.41 18.14 -10.92
N ASP A 132 13.27 17.51 -10.59
CA ASP A 132 12.21 17.27 -11.55
C ASP A 132 11.24 18.46 -11.63
N ALA A 133 11.35 19.13 -12.74
CA ALA A 133 10.55 20.29 -13.09
C ALA A 133 9.10 19.95 -13.43
N ASP A 134 8.72 18.69 -13.39
CA ASP A 134 7.41 18.20 -13.81
C ASP A 134 6.51 17.74 -12.66
N THR A 135 6.99 17.79 -11.42
CA THR A 135 6.17 17.58 -10.22
C THR A 135 5.82 18.90 -9.56
N VAL A 136 4.65 18.94 -8.96
CA VAL A 136 4.16 20.14 -8.27
C VAL A 136 4.44 19.99 -6.77
N ASP A 137 5.27 20.89 -6.25
CA ASP A 137 5.52 20.97 -4.82
C ASP A 137 4.40 21.73 -4.08
N MET A 138 4.42 21.67 -2.76
CA MET A 138 3.40 22.31 -1.92
C MET A 138 3.37 23.83 -2.10
N VAL A 139 4.54 24.47 -2.25
CA VAL A 139 4.65 25.92 -2.45
C VAL A 139 3.98 26.35 -3.73
N THR A 140 4.27 25.64 -4.83
CA THR A 140 3.67 25.90 -6.15
C THR A 140 2.17 25.66 -6.13
N ALA A 141 1.71 24.54 -5.57
CA ALA A 141 0.30 24.22 -5.49
C ALA A 141 -0.48 25.26 -4.66
N PHE A 142 0.02 25.61 -3.50
CA PHE A 142 -0.64 26.61 -2.64
C PHE A 142 -0.69 27.99 -3.30
N ALA A 143 0.42 28.43 -3.89
CA ALA A 143 0.44 29.71 -4.61
C ALA A 143 -0.57 29.73 -5.78
N SER A 144 -0.73 28.64 -6.52
CA SER A 144 -1.70 28.55 -7.63
C SER A 144 -3.16 28.63 -7.16
N LYS A 145 -3.47 28.22 -5.95
CA LYS A 145 -4.80 28.31 -5.31
C LYS A 145 -4.99 29.60 -4.50
N GLY A 146 -4.07 30.56 -4.66
CA GLY A 146 -4.16 31.92 -4.11
C GLY A 146 -3.67 32.06 -2.67
N PHE A 147 -2.88 31.13 -2.16
CA PHE A 147 -2.20 31.29 -0.88
C PHE A 147 -0.98 32.20 -1.02
N VAL A 148 -0.74 33.02 0.00
CA VAL A 148 0.43 33.91 0.10
C VAL A 148 1.36 33.32 1.16
N ILE A 149 2.51 32.82 0.71
CA ILE A 149 3.44 32.09 1.55
C ILE A 149 4.45 33.05 2.16
N ASN A 150 4.81 32.82 3.42
CA ASN A 150 5.82 33.57 4.14
C ASN A 150 7.19 33.42 3.48
N PRO A 151 7.75 34.47 2.83
CA PRO A 151 8.98 34.35 2.07
C PRO A 151 10.23 34.24 2.96
N VAL A 152 10.13 34.63 4.25
CA VAL A 152 11.25 34.49 5.19
C VAL A 152 11.53 33.02 5.46
N LEU A 153 10.46 32.26 5.76
CA LEU A 153 10.58 30.83 5.97
C LEU A 153 10.99 30.08 4.70
N GLN A 154 10.40 30.44 3.56
CA GLN A 154 10.76 29.81 2.29
C GLN A 154 12.26 30.00 2.01
N SER A 155 12.78 31.23 2.08
CA SER A 155 14.21 31.48 1.84
C SER A 155 15.11 30.80 2.85
N MET A 156 14.66 30.67 4.10
CA MET A 156 15.39 29.99 5.17
C MET A 156 15.55 28.49 4.87
N TYR A 157 14.45 27.78 4.62
CA TYR A 157 14.48 26.34 4.34
C TYR A 157 15.18 26.01 2.99
N GLU A 158 14.98 26.83 1.97
CA GLU A 158 15.72 26.68 0.69
C GLU A 158 17.22 26.87 0.91
N GLY A 159 17.63 27.81 1.75
CA GLY A 159 19.03 28.05 2.10
C GLY A 159 19.67 26.92 2.89
N MET A 160 18.88 26.17 3.65
CA MET A 160 19.34 25.02 4.44
C MET A 160 19.32 23.68 3.69
N LYS A 161 18.86 23.62 2.45
CA LYS A 161 18.66 22.37 1.70
C LYS A 161 19.85 21.41 1.75
N GLU A 162 21.05 21.94 1.52
CA GLU A 162 22.26 21.12 1.48
C GLU A 162 22.65 20.53 2.85
N SER A 163 22.14 21.11 3.95
CA SER A 163 22.37 20.58 5.30
C SER A 163 21.54 19.31 5.56
N PHE A 164 20.49 19.10 4.80
CA PHE A 164 19.60 17.92 4.89
C PHE A 164 19.86 16.88 3.81
N LYS A 165 21.03 16.98 3.17
CA LYS A 165 21.41 16.05 2.13
C LYS A 165 21.96 14.76 2.72
N SER A 166 21.45 13.65 2.27
CA SER A 166 22.03 12.32 2.48
C SER A 166 22.22 11.58 1.15
N GLU A 167 23.16 10.65 1.10
CA GLU A 167 23.52 9.94 -0.12
C GLU A 167 23.61 8.43 0.16
N ALA A 168 23.00 7.63 -0.71
CA ALA A 168 23.16 6.18 -0.72
C ALA A 168 23.79 5.70 -2.02
N ILE A 169 24.62 4.66 -1.94
CA ILE A 169 25.14 3.94 -3.09
C ILE A 169 24.30 2.65 -3.22
N LEU A 170 23.47 2.62 -4.24
CA LEU A 170 22.60 1.51 -4.54
C LEU A 170 23.18 0.67 -5.68
N PRO A 171 22.75 -0.58 -5.89
CA PRO A 171 23.27 -1.43 -6.98
C PRO A 171 23.15 -0.79 -8.36
N TRP A 172 22.20 0.12 -8.56
CA TRP A 172 21.94 0.83 -9.81
C TRP A 172 22.51 2.26 -9.85
N GLY A 173 23.21 2.71 -8.80
CA GLY A 173 23.87 4.01 -8.80
C GLY A 173 23.78 4.76 -7.47
N LYS A 174 24.31 5.98 -7.49
CA LYS A 174 24.26 6.90 -6.35
C LYS A 174 22.95 7.69 -6.38
N THR A 175 22.24 7.68 -5.26
CA THR A 175 21.00 8.45 -5.07
C THR A 175 21.20 9.46 -3.95
N THR A 176 20.67 10.66 -4.12
CA THR A 176 20.73 11.76 -3.16
C THR A 176 19.33 12.03 -2.62
N TYR A 177 19.23 12.11 -1.31
CA TYR A 177 18.01 12.45 -0.57
C TYR A 177 18.22 13.76 0.16
N TYR A 178 17.17 14.58 0.29
CA TYR A 178 17.28 15.91 0.91
C TYR A 178 16.45 16.07 2.19
N ARG A 179 15.69 15.10 2.61
CA ARG A 179 14.80 15.19 3.77
C ARG A 179 14.81 13.99 4.70
N THR A 180 15.23 12.87 4.16
CA THR A 180 15.30 11.61 4.90
C THR A 180 16.74 11.15 5.00
N THR A 181 17.02 10.33 5.98
CA THR A 181 18.25 9.55 5.94
C THR A 181 18.22 8.62 4.74
N ALA A 182 19.37 8.36 4.17
CA ALA A 182 19.47 7.38 3.09
C ALA A 182 18.91 6.03 3.54
N PRO A 183 18.15 5.31 2.72
CA PRO A 183 17.64 3.99 3.06
C PRO A 183 18.78 3.08 3.52
N SER A 184 18.58 2.43 4.63
CA SER A 184 19.48 1.40 5.15
C SER A 184 18.68 0.15 5.45
N THR A 185 19.37 -0.97 5.63
CA THR A 185 18.75 -2.25 6.02
C THR A 185 18.03 -2.19 7.38
N THR A 186 18.31 -1.15 8.18
CA THR A 186 17.66 -0.89 9.47
C THR A 186 16.48 0.06 9.37
N GLY A 187 16.13 0.50 8.18
CA GLY A 187 14.97 1.32 7.88
C GLY A 187 14.97 2.71 8.48
N THR A 188 14.78 3.69 7.64
CA THR A 188 14.67 5.08 8.08
C THR A 188 13.36 5.66 7.64
N PHE A 189 12.43 5.70 8.56
CA PHE A 189 11.15 6.42 8.39
C PHE A 189 11.29 7.90 8.77
N THR A 190 12.40 8.28 9.42
CA THR A 190 12.59 9.62 9.97
C THR A 190 12.85 10.67 8.91
N SER A 191 12.11 11.75 8.97
CA SER A 191 12.42 12.98 8.27
C SER A 191 13.40 13.83 9.07
N LEU A 192 14.28 14.53 8.37
CA LEU A 192 15.18 15.50 8.95
C LEU A 192 14.43 16.81 9.16
N GLU A 193 14.62 17.44 10.34
CA GLU A 193 14.08 18.74 10.65
C GLU A 193 15.14 19.62 11.30
N ALA A 194 15.09 20.92 11.05
CA ALA A 194 15.99 21.90 11.66
C ALA A 194 15.59 22.19 13.11
N ASP A 195 16.59 22.24 13.98
CA ASP A 195 16.39 22.80 15.30
C ASP A 195 16.31 24.35 15.28
N GLU A 196 15.80 24.94 16.33
CA GLU A 196 15.66 26.41 16.43
C GLU A 196 16.99 27.13 16.28
N GLU A 197 18.13 26.60 16.75
CA GLU A 197 19.45 27.20 16.63
C GLU A 197 19.90 27.29 15.16
N ALA A 198 19.68 26.26 14.40
CA ALA A 198 19.95 26.25 12.95
C ALA A 198 19.04 27.26 12.22
N MET A 199 17.74 27.29 12.56
CA MET A 199 16.79 28.24 11.99
C MET A 199 17.15 29.70 12.35
N ASP A 200 17.50 29.99 13.59
CA ASP A 200 17.94 31.32 14.04
C ASP A 200 19.24 31.77 13.36
N SER A 201 20.15 30.83 13.09
CA SER A 201 21.37 31.08 12.33
C SER A 201 21.12 31.36 10.86
N ALA A 202 20.21 30.64 10.24
CA ALA A 202 19.87 30.77 8.82
C ALA A 202 19.03 32.03 8.54
N ALA A 203 18.10 32.38 9.42
CA ALA A 203 17.23 33.55 9.28
C ALA A 203 16.94 34.22 10.65
N PRO A 204 17.84 35.05 11.17
CA PRO A 204 17.60 35.76 12.43
C PRO A 204 16.28 36.53 12.41
N GLY A 205 15.41 36.28 13.38
CA GLY A 205 14.08 36.89 13.46
C GLY A 205 12.98 36.19 12.64
N TRP A 206 13.18 34.98 12.19
CA TRP A 206 12.16 34.21 11.48
C TRP A 206 10.86 34.05 12.29
N LYS A 207 10.94 33.94 13.61
CA LYS A 207 9.77 33.88 14.49
C LYS A 207 8.93 35.17 14.46
N ASP A 208 9.57 36.32 14.31
CA ASP A 208 8.88 37.61 14.23
C ASP A 208 8.01 37.66 12.94
N SER A 209 8.48 37.02 11.85
CA SER A 209 7.74 36.95 10.58
C SER A 209 6.43 36.16 10.69
N LEU A 210 6.28 35.26 11.65
CA LEU A 210 5.06 34.49 11.87
C LEU A 210 3.88 35.40 12.25
N SER A 211 4.13 36.51 12.88
CA SER A 211 3.08 37.44 13.31
C SER A 211 2.36 38.16 12.15
N ASP A 212 2.99 38.20 10.98
CA ASP A 212 2.41 38.81 9.77
C ASP A 212 1.47 37.85 8.99
N TYR A 213 1.38 36.59 9.45
CA TYR A 213 0.59 35.54 8.81
C TYR A 213 -0.39 34.93 9.81
N ASN A 214 -1.65 34.79 9.38
CA ASN A 214 -2.73 34.36 10.28
C ASN A 214 -2.82 32.84 10.45
N VAL A 215 -2.07 32.06 9.63
CA VAL A 215 -2.12 30.60 9.63
C VAL A 215 -0.71 30.04 9.60
N MET A 216 -0.40 29.19 10.56
CA MET A 216 0.80 28.37 10.59
C MET A 216 0.42 26.95 10.14
N VAL A 217 1.07 26.46 9.09
CA VAL A 217 0.93 25.11 8.57
C VAL A 217 2.23 24.38 8.83
N VAL A 218 2.19 23.37 9.70
CA VAL A 218 3.35 22.53 10.06
C VAL A 218 3.23 21.20 9.33
N THR A 219 4.22 20.87 8.50
CA THR A 219 4.23 19.59 7.79
C THR A 219 5.22 18.63 8.43
N LEU A 220 4.71 17.48 8.87
CA LEU A 220 5.48 16.36 9.41
C LEU A 220 5.47 15.23 8.39
N ALA A 221 6.63 14.66 8.10
CA ALA A 221 6.71 13.60 7.09
C ALA A 221 7.39 12.34 7.59
N ARG A 222 6.92 11.21 7.12
CA ARG A 222 7.57 9.90 7.25
C ARG A 222 7.57 9.22 5.89
N ALA A 223 8.76 8.95 5.36
CA ALA A 223 8.89 8.22 4.12
C ALA A 223 8.52 6.75 4.32
N ALA A 224 7.93 6.15 3.31
CA ALA A 224 7.88 4.70 3.19
C ALA A 224 8.99 4.24 2.26
N THR A 225 9.64 3.13 2.57
CA THR A 225 10.72 2.61 1.75
C THR A 225 10.72 1.09 1.74
N GLU A 226 11.03 0.52 0.57
CA GLU A 226 11.34 -0.90 0.45
C GLU A 226 12.62 -1.23 1.21
N ASN A 227 12.69 -2.40 1.83
CA ASN A 227 13.79 -2.85 2.70
C ASN A 227 13.97 -2.05 4.01
N GLY A 228 13.07 -1.13 4.33
CA GLY A 228 13.05 -0.44 5.60
C GLY A 228 12.26 -1.22 6.65
N ASN A 229 12.89 -1.52 7.78
CA ASN A 229 12.24 -2.18 8.91
C ASN A 229 11.83 -1.16 9.97
N TYR A 230 10.64 -1.34 10.54
CA TYR A 230 10.24 -0.60 11.73
C TYR A 230 10.93 -1.19 12.95
N MET A 231 11.91 -0.48 13.52
CA MET A 231 12.79 -0.96 14.60
C MET A 231 12.85 0.08 15.73
N PRO A 232 11.79 0.20 16.54
CA PRO A 232 11.77 1.14 17.67
C PRO A 232 12.75 0.73 18.76
N GLY A 233 13.49 1.71 19.32
CA GLY A 233 14.38 1.51 20.44
C GLY A 233 15.69 0.79 20.15
N GLU A 234 15.96 0.43 18.89
CA GLU A 234 17.24 -0.14 18.47
C GLU A 234 18.14 0.92 17.79
N ASP A 235 19.42 0.58 17.56
CA ASP A 235 20.42 1.44 16.91
C ASP A 235 20.06 1.83 15.45
N GLY A 236 18.93 1.36 14.94
CA GLY A 236 18.41 1.68 13.64
C GLY A 236 17.74 3.06 13.52
N VAL A 237 17.40 3.67 14.64
CA VAL A 237 17.13 5.11 14.70
C VAL A 237 18.49 5.78 14.54
N ASN A 238 18.73 6.43 13.43
CA ASN A 238 20.05 6.91 13.02
C ASN A 238 20.78 7.66 14.16
N PRO A 239 21.81 7.05 14.79
CA PRO A 239 22.48 7.63 15.95
C PRO A 239 23.30 8.89 15.60
N GLU A 240 23.59 9.12 14.32
CA GLU A 240 24.33 10.30 13.85
C GLU A 240 23.45 11.56 13.83
N GLN A 241 22.15 11.36 13.86
CA GLN A 241 21.19 12.46 13.94
C GLN A 241 20.46 12.32 15.28
N SER A 242 21.00 12.95 16.31
CA SER A 242 20.44 12.96 17.67
C SER A 242 19.07 13.62 17.71
N LEU A 243 18.06 12.98 17.10
CA LEU A 243 16.70 13.48 17.06
C LEU A 243 15.95 13.22 18.37
N ASN A 244 16.57 12.69 19.40
CA ASN A 244 15.95 12.27 20.66
C ASN A 244 14.67 11.45 20.44
N GLN A 245 14.69 10.60 19.43
CA GLN A 245 13.55 9.86 18.94
C GLN A 245 13.76 8.39 19.28
N THR A 246 12.95 7.87 20.18
CA THR A 246 13.00 6.45 20.55
C THR A 246 12.17 5.58 19.61
N ASP A 247 11.33 6.20 18.79
CA ASP A 247 10.47 5.56 17.82
C ASP A 247 10.51 6.35 16.49
N PRO A 248 10.83 5.73 15.36
CA PRO A 248 10.90 6.42 14.07
C PRO A 248 9.55 7.00 13.61
N LEU A 249 8.43 6.47 14.09
CA LEU A 249 7.09 6.98 13.82
C LEU A 249 6.59 7.97 14.88
N GLY A 250 7.34 8.16 15.98
CA GLY A 250 7.09 9.20 16.97
C GLY A 250 7.57 10.58 16.51
N LEU A 251 7.31 11.62 17.29
CA LEU A 251 7.84 12.94 17.02
C LEU A 251 9.30 13.06 17.50
N SER A 252 10.12 13.77 16.73
CA SER A 252 11.43 14.23 17.17
C SER A 252 11.30 15.49 18.05
N ASP A 253 12.36 15.83 18.79
CA ASP A 253 12.37 17.06 19.59
C ASP A 253 12.32 18.30 18.69
N THR A 254 12.99 18.27 17.53
CA THR A 254 12.94 19.35 16.54
C THR A 254 11.55 19.56 15.96
N GLU A 255 10.79 18.48 15.70
CA GLU A 255 9.40 18.57 15.30
C GLU A 255 8.51 19.17 16.40
N ARG A 256 8.75 18.83 17.66
CA ARG A 256 8.07 19.47 18.81
C ARG A 256 8.38 20.95 18.90
N GLU A 257 9.62 21.36 18.66
CA GLU A 257 10.05 22.76 18.66
C GLU A 257 9.31 23.59 17.61
N ILE A 258 9.22 23.13 16.37
CA ILE A 258 8.49 23.87 15.32
C ILE A 258 6.99 23.93 15.58
N ILE A 259 6.38 22.86 16.10
CA ILE A 259 4.97 22.89 16.52
C ILE A 259 4.78 23.90 17.65
N GLN A 260 5.68 23.93 18.64
CA GLN A 260 5.61 24.87 19.77
C GLN A 260 5.77 26.31 19.27
N ALA A 261 6.69 26.57 18.35
CA ALA A 261 6.87 27.89 17.74
C ALA A 261 5.59 28.37 17.03
N ALA A 262 4.91 27.50 16.29
CA ALA A 262 3.63 27.81 15.67
C ALA A 262 2.54 28.12 16.71
N VAL A 263 2.46 27.33 17.76
CA VAL A 263 1.49 27.51 18.85
C VAL A 263 1.77 28.84 19.64
N ASP A 264 3.01 29.18 19.84
CA ASP A 264 3.38 30.42 20.54
C ASP A 264 3.15 31.67 19.67
N ALA A 265 3.37 31.57 18.37
CA ALA A 265 2.97 32.61 17.41
C ALA A 265 1.46 32.84 17.43
N LYS A 266 0.67 31.79 17.44
CA LYS A 266 -0.79 31.87 17.58
C LYS A 266 -1.21 32.53 18.87
N LYS A 267 -0.58 32.20 20.01
CA LYS A 267 -0.88 32.83 21.33
C LYS A 267 -0.59 34.31 21.33
N SER A 268 0.48 34.76 20.66
CA SER A 268 0.92 36.14 20.65
C SER A 268 0.18 37.04 19.69
N ALA A 269 -0.12 36.55 18.49
CA ALA A 269 -0.70 37.29 17.37
C ALA A 269 -2.12 36.88 16.99
N GLY A 270 -2.63 35.78 17.55
CA GLY A 270 -3.84 35.13 17.09
C GLY A 270 -3.57 34.20 15.89
N GLY A 271 -4.62 33.70 15.25
CA GLY A 271 -4.50 32.86 14.05
C GLY A 271 -4.79 31.40 14.31
N LYS A 272 -4.35 30.54 13.40
CA LYS A 272 -4.65 29.11 13.37
C LYS A 272 -3.38 28.29 13.20
N VAL A 273 -3.35 27.10 13.80
CA VAL A 273 -2.27 26.11 13.62
C VAL A 273 -2.86 24.84 13.01
N ILE A 274 -2.36 24.46 11.85
CA ILE A 274 -2.75 23.30 11.11
C ILE A 274 -1.53 22.38 10.98
N VAL A 275 -1.69 21.09 11.27
CA VAL A 275 -0.65 20.08 11.07
C VAL A 275 -1.03 19.23 9.86
N LEU A 276 -0.12 19.11 8.90
CA LEU A 276 -0.21 18.19 7.79
C LEU A 276 0.67 16.97 8.07
N LEU A 277 0.10 15.77 7.93
CA LEU A 277 0.82 14.50 8.06
C LEU A 277 1.09 13.95 6.66
N ASN A 278 2.32 14.14 6.20
CA ASN A 278 2.80 13.63 4.91
C ASN A 278 3.49 12.26 5.13
N ASN A 279 2.68 11.23 5.29
CA ASN A 279 3.15 9.92 5.73
C ASN A 279 2.38 8.76 5.08
N ALA A 280 3.06 7.63 4.92
CA ALA A 280 2.45 6.37 4.50
C ALA A 280 2.18 5.42 5.68
N SER A 281 2.86 5.62 6.81
CA SER A 281 2.73 4.78 8.02
C SER A 281 2.10 5.57 9.16
N ALA A 282 1.29 4.93 10.00
CA ALA A 282 0.64 5.56 11.14
C ALA A 282 1.67 6.12 12.14
N MET A 283 1.74 7.44 12.27
CA MET A 283 2.59 8.14 13.23
C MET A 283 1.98 8.16 14.64
N GLU A 284 2.83 8.21 15.66
CA GLU A 284 2.42 8.43 17.04
C GLU A 284 2.11 9.93 17.25
N ILE A 285 0.85 10.31 17.13
CA ILE A 285 0.40 11.72 17.11
C ILE A 285 -0.48 12.11 18.29
N ASP A 286 -0.55 11.30 19.32
CA ASP A 286 -1.42 11.58 20.47
C ASP A 286 -1.10 12.92 21.12
N GLU A 287 0.16 13.31 21.23
CA GLU A 287 0.57 14.61 21.77
C GLU A 287 0.11 15.80 20.89
N ILE A 288 -0.01 15.62 19.56
CA ILE A 288 -0.56 16.67 18.66
C ILE A 288 -2.08 16.71 18.77
N LYS A 289 -2.73 15.53 18.77
CA LYS A 289 -4.18 15.41 18.96
C LYS A 289 -4.65 16.15 20.19
N ASN A 290 -3.94 15.96 21.31
CA ASN A 290 -4.30 16.52 22.60
C ASN A 290 -3.77 17.96 22.81
N ASN A 291 -2.94 18.49 21.90
CA ASN A 291 -2.46 19.86 21.97
C ASN A 291 -3.59 20.83 21.61
N THR A 292 -4.06 21.61 22.61
CA THR A 292 -5.11 22.62 22.43
C THR A 292 -4.68 23.81 21.57
N GLY A 293 -3.38 23.99 21.34
CA GLY A 293 -2.84 24.99 20.43
C GLY A 293 -2.95 24.62 18.95
N VAL A 294 -3.10 23.34 18.64
CA VAL A 294 -3.29 22.82 17.28
C VAL A 294 -4.78 22.76 16.97
N ASP A 295 -5.22 23.44 15.93
CA ASP A 295 -6.63 23.58 15.54
C ASP A 295 -7.10 22.52 14.57
N ALA A 296 -6.24 22.09 13.65
CA ALA A 296 -6.59 21.07 12.68
C ALA A 296 -5.42 20.10 12.41
N ILE A 297 -5.75 18.87 12.07
CA ILE A 297 -4.80 17.83 11.63
C ILE A 297 -5.38 17.22 10.36
N LEU A 298 -4.60 17.23 9.28
CA LEU A 298 -4.95 16.63 8.01
C LEU A 298 -3.86 15.65 7.59
N GLN A 299 -4.21 14.36 7.46
CA GLN A 299 -3.33 13.35 6.89
C GLN A 299 -3.48 13.43 5.36
N ILE A 300 -2.35 13.66 4.67
CA ILE A 300 -2.32 13.88 3.23
C ILE A 300 -1.67 12.74 2.45
N GLY A 301 -1.21 11.70 3.14
CA GLY A 301 -0.55 10.56 2.52
C GLY A 301 0.73 10.94 1.77
N LEU A 302 0.97 10.24 0.68
CA LEU A 302 2.03 10.54 -0.30
C LEU A 302 1.37 11.10 -1.57
N PRO A 303 1.38 12.42 -1.78
CA PRO A 303 0.54 13.07 -2.79
C PRO A 303 0.92 12.81 -4.26
N GLY A 304 2.07 12.16 -4.51
CA GLY A 304 2.54 11.96 -5.88
C GLY A 304 2.93 13.25 -6.58
N GLY A 305 2.88 13.24 -7.91
CA GLY A 305 3.33 14.38 -8.72
C GLY A 305 2.42 15.62 -8.67
N TYR A 306 1.14 15.45 -8.39
CA TYR A 306 0.14 16.52 -8.53
C TYR A 306 -0.82 16.67 -7.36
N GLY A 307 -0.78 15.78 -6.37
CA GLY A 307 -1.76 15.75 -5.28
C GLY A 307 -1.74 16.97 -4.35
N PHE A 308 -0.66 17.76 -4.33
CA PHE A 308 -0.64 19.00 -3.54
C PHE A 308 -1.65 20.05 -4.00
N TYR A 309 -2.14 19.98 -5.24
CA TYR A 309 -3.28 20.79 -5.67
C TYR A 309 -4.53 20.41 -4.86
N GLY A 310 -4.82 19.12 -4.71
CA GLY A 310 -5.95 18.64 -3.90
C GLY A 310 -5.81 19.00 -2.42
N VAL A 311 -4.60 18.96 -1.84
CA VAL A 311 -4.35 19.45 -0.47
C VAL A 311 -4.71 20.92 -0.35
N ALA A 312 -4.30 21.76 -1.31
CA ALA A 312 -4.60 23.17 -1.30
C ALA A 312 -6.12 23.45 -1.47
N ASP A 313 -6.81 22.63 -2.26
CA ASP A 313 -8.26 22.72 -2.43
C ASP A 313 -9.02 22.34 -1.15
N ILE A 314 -8.59 21.28 -0.45
CA ILE A 314 -9.13 20.97 0.88
C ILE A 314 -8.91 22.14 1.83
N LEU A 315 -7.68 22.63 1.95
CA LEU A 315 -7.40 23.75 2.88
C LEU A 315 -8.22 24.99 2.55
N SER A 316 -8.45 25.32 1.27
CA SER A 316 -9.22 26.48 0.85
C SER A 316 -10.74 26.28 0.91
N GLY A 317 -11.21 25.05 1.02
CA GLY A 317 -12.63 24.67 0.96
C GLY A 317 -13.18 24.57 -0.46
N ALA A 318 -12.31 24.53 -1.47
CA ALA A 318 -12.72 24.21 -2.84
C ALA A 318 -13.11 22.72 -2.95
N ALA A 319 -12.46 21.87 -2.18
CA ALA A 319 -12.83 20.47 -1.95
C ALA A 319 -13.21 20.23 -0.49
N ASN A 320 -14.15 19.29 -0.26
CA ASN A 320 -14.51 18.83 1.07
C ASN A 320 -13.85 17.47 1.31
N PRO A 321 -12.98 17.30 2.34
CA PRO A 321 -12.31 16.03 2.59
C PRO A 321 -13.32 14.92 2.85
N SER A 322 -13.03 13.74 2.31
CA SER A 322 -13.87 12.56 2.41
C SER A 322 -13.07 11.26 2.54
N GLY A 323 -11.78 11.36 2.84
CA GLY A 323 -10.92 10.23 3.15
C GLY A 323 -11.15 9.68 4.55
N HIS A 324 -10.83 8.39 4.73
CA HIS A 324 -10.89 7.68 6.00
C HIS A 324 -9.60 6.92 6.23
N LEU A 325 -9.19 6.79 7.49
CA LEU A 325 -7.97 6.09 7.86
C LEU A 325 -8.04 4.61 7.46
N THR A 326 -6.98 4.15 6.83
CA THR A 326 -6.78 2.74 6.45
C THR A 326 -5.99 1.96 7.50
N ASP A 327 -5.64 2.61 8.62
CA ASP A 327 -4.91 2.02 9.73
C ASP A 327 -5.40 2.58 11.07
N THR A 328 -5.08 1.89 12.17
CA THR A 328 -5.25 2.42 13.53
C THR A 328 -4.04 3.25 13.91
N TYR A 329 -4.25 4.49 14.30
CA TYR A 329 -3.21 5.34 14.85
C TYR A 329 -3.08 5.07 16.35
N ALA A 330 -2.15 4.21 16.73
CA ALA A 330 -1.87 3.88 18.10
C ALA A 330 -1.18 5.02 18.84
N VAL A 331 -1.36 5.11 20.16
CA VAL A 331 -0.59 6.02 21.02
C VAL A 331 0.89 5.62 21.01
N LYS A 332 1.16 4.31 20.93
CA LYS A 332 2.50 3.74 20.84
C LYS A 332 2.53 2.50 19.95
N ASN A 333 3.09 2.64 18.76
CA ASN A 333 3.15 1.56 17.78
C ASN A 333 3.94 0.34 18.26
N SER A 334 5.07 0.58 18.95
CA SER A 334 5.93 -0.48 19.47
C SER A 334 5.26 -1.37 20.54
N ASN A 335 4.10 -0.97 21.05
CA ASN A 335 3.34 -1.75 22.03
C ASN A 335 2.25 -2.64 21.40
N SER A 336 2.10 -2.61 20.08
CA SER A 336 1.17 -3.51 19.39
C SER A 336 1.66 -4.97 19.42
N PRO A 337 0.75 -5.94 19.36
CA PRO A 337 1.14 -7.34 19.32
C PRO A 337 2.10 -7.69 18.18
N ALA A 338 1.84 -7.18 16.99
CA ALA A 338 2.69 -7.36 15.81
C ALA A 338 4.10 -6.81 16.03
N ALA A 339 4.23 -5.58 16.58
CA ALA A 339 5.53 -5.01 16.89
C ALA A 339 6.31 -5.77 17.95
N GLN A 340 5.62 -6.37 18.93
CA GLN A 340 6.24 -7.20 19.96
C GLN A 340 6.79 -8.53 19.43
N ASN A 341 6.18 -9.07 18.37
CA ASN A 341 6.63 -10.27 17.70
C ASN A 341 7.63 -10.00 16.57
N TYR A 342 7.69 -8.77 16.07
CA TYR A 342 8.51 -8.44 14.93
C TYR A 342 9.99 -8.67 15.20
N GLY A 343 10.66 -9.28 14.26
CA GLY A 343 12.09 -9.52 14.30
C GLY A 343 12.52 -10.64 13.36
N ASN A 344 13.81 -10.65 13.05
CA ASN A 344 14.46 -11.72 12.32
C ASN A 344 15.18 -12.59 13.36
N PHE A 345 14.58 -13.71 13.75
CA PHE A 345 15.07 -14.55 14.84
C PHE A 345 16.00 -15.63 14.30
N GLU A 346 17.31 -15.36 14.36
CA GLU A 346 18.32 -16.30 13.90
C GLU A 346 18.39 -17.56 14.78
N TYR A 347 18.53 -18.71 14.12
CA TYR A 347 18.76 -19.97 14.82
C TYR A 347 20.21 -20.06 15.31
N THR A 348 20.40 -20.42 16.57
CA THR A 348 21.73 -20.52 17.21
C THR A 348 22.64 -21.57 16.57
N ASN A 349 22.07 -22.53 15.86
CA ASN A 349 22.75 -23.67 15.23
C ASN A 349 22.64 -23.71 13.70
N ALA A 350 22.13 -22.66 13.06
CA ALA A 350 22.11 -22.50 11.62
C ALA A 350 22.98 -21.28 11.26
N ASP A 351 24.12 -21.51 10.64
CA ASP A 351 25.06 -20.48 10.22
C ASP A 351 24.88 -20.13 8.71
N SER A 352 25.80 -19.37 8.18
CA SER A 352 25.79 -18.95 6.76
C SER A 352 25.90 -20.09 5.73
N ALA A 353 26.06 -21.34 6.19
CA ALA A 353 26.00 -22.51 5.31
C ALA A 353 24.55 -22.90 4.96
N TYR A 354 23.58 -22.36 5.70
CA TYR A 354 22.18 -22.57 5.43
C TYR A 354 21.62 -21.40 4.60
N SER A 355 20.84 -21.71 3.60
CA SER A 355 20.19 -20.70 2.75
C SER A 355 19.18 -19.86 3.54
N ILE A 356 18.54 -20.48 4.54
CA ILE A 356 17.62 -19.89 5.48
C ILE A 356 18.12 -20.21 6.87
N ASN A 357 18.36 -19.21 7.70
CA ASN A 357 18.93 -19.37 9.03
C ASN A 357 18.11 -18.67 10.13
N SER A 358 16.94 -18.19 9.81
CA SER A 358 16.09 -17.42 10.73
C SER A 358 14.62 -17.74 10.56
N ALA A 359 13.83 -17.35 11.57
CA ALA A 359 12.38 -17.43 11.57
C ALA A 359 11.75 -16.04 11.64
N LEU A 360 10.58 -15.89 11.05
CA LEU A 360 9.60 -14.85 11.34
C LEU A 360 8.47 -15.50 12.13
N VAL A 361 8.03 -14.86 13.22
CA VAL A 361 6.98 -15.41 14.09
C VAL A 361 5.83 -14.42 14.18
N GLU A 362 4.65 -14.82 13.73
CA GLU A 362 3.42 -14.04 13.75
C GLU A 362 2.46 -14.57 14.82
N ALA A 363 2.93 -14.56 16.10
CA ALA A 363 2.18 -15.10 17.22
C ALA A 363 0.92 -14.30 17.57
N GLU A 364 0.77 -13.07 17.04
CA GLU A 364 -0.44 -12.27 17.16
C GLU A 364 -1.62 -12.83 16.36
N GLY A 365 -1.37 -13.65 15.34
CA GLY A 365 -2.39 -14.22 14.48
C GLY A 365 -3.22 -13.15 13.80
N ILE A 366 -4.55 -13.17 13.94
CA ILE A 366 -5.46 -12.19 13.35
C ILE A 366 -5.46 -10.83 14.07
N TYR A 367 -4.84 -10.73 15.26
CA TYR A 367 -4.92 -9.54 16.11
C TYR A 367 -3.90 -8.47 15.71
N THR A 368 -4.08 -7.91 14.53
CA THR A 368 -3.34 -6.76 13.99
C THR A 368 -4.26 -5.56 13.81
N GLY A 369 -3.73 -4.34 13.91
CA GLY A 369 -4.48 -3.11 13.71
C GLY A 369 -5.78 -3.09 14.53
N TYR A 370 -6.87 -2.64 13.92
CA TYR A 370 -8.17 -2.52 14.60
C TYR A 370 -8.70 -3.85 15.13
N LYS A 371 -8.37 -4.98 14.49
CA LYS A 371 -8.81 -6.30 14.98
C LYS A 371 -8.25 -6.61 16.37
N TYR A 372 -7.07 -6.08 16.71
CA TYR A 372 -6.56 -6.16 18.06
C TYR A 372 -7.23 -5.17 19.01
N TYR A 373 -7.16 -3.87 18.68
CA TYR A 373 -7.59 -2.82 19.61
C TYR A 373 -9.08 -2.89 19.92
N GLU A 374 -9.92 -3.08 18.91
CA GLU A 374 -11.37 -3.13 19.06
C GLU A 374 -11.82 -4.43 19.76
N THR A 375 -11.14 -5.55 19.50
CA THR A 375 -11.49 -6.81 20.15
C THR A 375 -11.14 -6.78 21.63
N ARG A 376 -9.97 -6.28 21.98
CA ARG A 376 -9.57 -6.15 23.38
C ARG A 376 -10.46 -5.17 24.14
N TYR A 377 -10.84 -4.07 23.49
CA TYR A 377 -11.82 -3.14 24.04
C TYR A 377 -13.17 -3.80 24.30
N ALA A 378 -13.72 -4.50 23.33
CA ALA A 378 -14.98 -5.20 23.49
C ALA A 378 -14.92 -6.23 24.63
N ASP A 379 -13.82 -6.98 24.72
CA ASP A 379 -13.61 -7.95 25.79
C ASP A 379 -13.50 -7.29 27.18
N CYS A 380 -12.92 -6.09 27.27
CA CYS A 380 -12.95 -5.30 28.52
C CYS A 380 -14.38 -4.95 28.94
N VAL A 381 -15.22 -4.47 28.01
CA VAL A 381 -16.62 -4.10 28.27
C VAL A 381 -17.49 -5.33 28.61
N LEU A 382 -17.22 -6.45 27.94
CA LEU A 382 -17.94 -7.71 28.17
C LEU A 382 -17.46 -8.46 29.42
N GLY A 383 -16.30 -8.07 29.99
CA GLY A 383 -15.66 -8.78 31.11
C GLY A 383 -15.15 -10.15 30.67
N GLN A 384 -14.70 -10.28 29.44
CA GLN A 384 -14.27 -11.54 28.82
C GLN A 384 -12.75 -11.72 28.94
N GLY A 385 -12.33 -12.94 29.27
CA GLY A 385 -10.93 -13.25 29.49
C GLY A 385 -10.30 -12.34 30.56
N ASN A 386 -9.05 -11.93 30.34
CA ASN A 386 -8.32 -11.00 31.20
C ASN A 386 -7.91 -9.75 30.41
N ALA A 387 -8.80 -9.27 29.55
CA ALA A 387 -8.54 -8.17 28.59
C ALA A 387 -8.08 -6.87 29.27
N SER A 388 -8.57 -6.59 30.48
CA SER A 388 -8.21 -5.41 31.27
C SER A 388 -6.85 -5.50 32.00
N ASP A 389 -6.15 -6.63 31.90
CA ASP A 389 -4.85 -6.78 32.55
C ASP A 389 -3.81 -5.80 31.99
N ALA A 390 -2.78 -5.49 32.80
CA ALA A 390 -1.77 -4.53 32.45
C ALA A 390 -0.83 -4.95 31.29
N VAL A 391 -0.77 -6.24 31.00
CA VAL A 391 0.09 -6.75 29.92
C VAL A 391 -0.30 -6.12 28.58
N GLY A 392 0.67 -5.65 27.81
CA GLY A 392 0.43 -4.97 26.54
C GLY A 392 -0.25 -3.59 26.65
N SER A 393 -0.37 -2.99 27.85
CA SER A 393 -0.83 -1.60 27.98
C SER A 393 0.33 -0.62 27.91
N VAL A 394 0.12 0.51 27.25
CA VAL A 394 1.12 1.60 27.11
C VAL A 394 1.59 2.11 28.47
N ASN A 395 0.67 2.24 29.43
CA ASN A 395 0.95 2.82 30.73
C ASN A 395 1.40 1.80 31.80
N GLY A 396 1.48 0.51 31.47
CA GLY A 396 1.78 -0.56 32.43
C GLY A 396 0.75 -0.72 33.54
N THR A 397 -0.47 -0.20 33.32
CA THR A 397 -1.63 -0.31 34.21
C THR A 397 -2.75 -1.06 33.52
N SER A 398 -3.96 -1.09 34.08
CA SER A 398 -5.11 -1.69 33.39
C SER A 398 -5.26 -1.13 31.97
N TRP A 399 -5.42 -2.01 31.02
CA TRP A 399 -5.58 -1.65 29.60
C TRP A 399 -6.88 -0.87 29.38
N GLN A 400 -6.79 0.26 28.69
CA GLN A 400 -7.92 1.13 28.40
C GLN A 400 -7.78 1.68 26.99
N TYR A 401 -8.84 1.58 26.19
CA TYR A 401 -8.82 1.96 24.78
C TYR A 401 -8.29 3.39 24.52
N ASP A 402 -8.78 4.38 25.25
CA ASP A 402 -8.39 5.79 25.07
C ASP A 402 -6.91 6.06 25.39
N ALA A 403 -6.26 5.15 26.11
CA ALA A 403 -4.82 5.24 26.40
C ALA A 403 -3.96 4.54 25.34
N GLU A 404 -4.57 3.75 24.47
CA GLU A 404 -3.89 2.92 23.48
C GLU A 404 -4.07 3.42 22.04
N VAL A 405 -5.19 4.11 21.74
CA VAL A 405 -5.59 4.51 20.39
C VAL A 405 -5.82 6.00 20.28
N SER A 406 -5.07 6.64 19.40
CA SER A 406 -5.27 8.06 19.06
C SER A 406 -6.43 8.22 18.09
N TYR A 407 -6.46 7.47 16.99
CA TYR A 407 -7.55 7.45 16.02
C TYR A 407 -7.82 6.03 15.54
N PRO A 408 -9.08 5.58 15.50
CA PRO A 408 -9.43 4.24 15.03
C PRO A 408 -9.30 4.10 13.52
N PHE A 409 -9.18 2.87 13.05
CA PHE A 409 -9.35 2.51 11.65
C PHE A 409 -10.71 2.98 11.12
N GLY A 410 -10.74 3.50 9.90
CA GLY A 410 -11.96 3.95 9.25
C GLY A 410 -12.41 5.36 9.67
N TYR A 411 -11.71 6.04 10.60
CA TYR A 411 -12.06 7.38 11.05
C TYR A 411 -11.74 8.45 10.01
N GLY A 412 -12.64 9.42 9.85
CA GLY A 412 -12.45 10.61 9.04
C GLY A 412 -13.54 11.65 9.31
N LEU A 413 -13.16 12.93 9.20
CA LEU A 413 -14.07 14.07 9.33
C LEU A 413 -14.33 14.72 7.97
N SER A 414 -15.43 15.45 7.88
CA SER A 414 -15.83 16.26 6.73
C SER A 414 -16.16 17.69 7.16
N TYR A 415 -16.26 18.62 6.21
CA TYR A 415 -16.80 19.98 6.44
C TYR A 415 -18.32 19.99 6.53
N THR A 416 -18.95 18.85 6.36
CA THR A 416 -20.40 18.65 6.53
C THR A 416 -20.67 17.47 7.47
N THR A 417 -21.92 17.17 7.70
CA THR A 417 -22.36 16.00 8.50
C THR A 417 -23.27 15.12 7.68
N PHE A 418 -23.21 13.83 7.92
CA PHE A 418 -24.06 12.84 7.27
C PHE A 418 -24.82 12.03 8.30
N SER A 419 -25.95 11.48 7.88
CA SER A 419 -26.63 10.40 8.59
C SER A 419 -26.73 9.17 7.68
N GLN A 420 -26.48 8.01 8.25
CA GLN A 420 -26.59 6.72 7.57
C GLN A 420 -27.67 5.89 8.22
N THR A 421 -28.47 5.20 7.40
CA THR A 421 -29.51 4.27 7.86
C THR A 421 -29.36 2.94 7.13
N LEU A 422 -29.18 1.86 7.87
CA LEU A 422 -29.16 0.49 7.31
C LEU A 422 -30.59 0.03 7.05
N ASP A 423 -31.08 0.22 5.82
CA ASP A 423 -32.47 -0.04 5.44
C ASP A 423 -32.77 -1.54 5.39
N SER A 424 -31.90 -2.30 4.72
CA SER A 424 -32.06 -3.74 4.58
C SER A 424 -30.73 -4.47 4.69
N LEU A 425 -30.79 -5.73 5.09
CA LEU A 425 -29.67 -6.68 5.12
C LEU A 425 -30.19 -8.04 4.65
N GLU A 426 -29.48 -8.67 3.74
CA GLU A 426 -29.73 -10.03 3.27
C GLU A 426 -28.43 -10.82 3.29
N VAL A 427 -28.44 -12.01 3.88
CA VAL A 427 -27.34 -12.98 3.85
C VAL A 427 -27.81 -14.19 3.06
N ASP A 428 -27.19 -14.42 1.91
CA ASP A 428 -27.45 -15.58 1.04
C ASP A 428 -26.23 -16.48 0.99
N LEU A 429 -26.21 -17.52 1.82
CA LEU A 429 -25.11 -18.50 1.85
C LEU A 429 -25.02 -19.34 0.58
N ALA A 430 -26.11 -19.50 -0.18
CA ALA A 430 -26.08 -20.25 -1.43
C ALA A 430 -25.40 -19.43 -2.54
N ALA A 431 -25.65 -18.13 -2.59
CA ALA A 431 -24.96 -17.19 -3.46
C ALA A 431 -23.59 -16.73 -2.89
N LYS A 432 -23.32 -17.04 -1.62
CA LYS A 432 -22.15 -16.59 -0.86
C LYS A 432 -22.01 -15.05 -0.82
N THR A 433 -23.13 -14.36 -0.60
CA THR A 433 -23.16 -12.89 -0.57
C THR A 433 -23.84 -12.34 0.68
N VAL A 434 -23.39 -11.15 1.09
CA VAL A 434 -24.07 -10.30 2.07
C VAL A 434 -24.43 -8.99 1.36
N THR A 435 -25.72 -8.69 1.24
CA THR A 435 -26.18 -7.47 0.57
C THR A 435 -26.84 -6.54 1.58
N ALA A 436 -26.37 -5.28 1.62
CA ALA A 436 -26.92 -4.22 2.47
C ALA A 436 -27.34 -3.02 1.62
N ALA A 437 -28.52 -2.47 1.89
CA ALA A 437 -28.93 -1.18 1.35
C ALA A 437 -28.86 -0.13 2.45
N VAL A 438 -28.21 0.99 2.17
CA VAL A 438 -27.96 2.07 3.14
C VAL A 438 -28.37 3.41 2.52
N THR A 439 -29.27 4.11 3.19
CA THR A 439 -29.61 5.48 2.85
C THR A 439 -28.67 6.44 3.57
N VAL A 440 -27.95 7.24 2.78
CA VAL A 440 -27.06 8.30 3.24
C VAL A 440 -27.69 9.65 2.95
N THR A 441 -27.72 10.54 3.94
CA THR A 441 -28.24 11.90 3.82
C THR A 441 -27.20 12.92 4.28
N ASN A 442 -26.89 13.91 3.47
CA ASN A 442 -26.09 15.06 3.90
C ASN A 442 -26.96 15.97 4.79
N THR A 443 -26.70 15.94 6.09
CA THR A 443 -27.45 16.71 7.11
C THR A 443 -26.83 18.07 7.41
N GLY A 444 -25.63 18.35 6.88
CA GLY A 444 -24.93 19.61 7.09
C GLY A 444 -25.15 20.63 5.97
N GLY A 445 -24.37 21.69 6.00
CA GLY A 445 -24.55 22.85 5.12
C GLY A 445 -23.68 22.89 3.88
N THR A 446 -22.66 22.04 3.78
CA THR A 446 -21.69 21.99 2.69
C THR A 446 -21.87 20.73 1.87
N ALA A 447 -21.74 20.80 0.55
CA ALA A 447 -21.74 19.60 -0.28
C ALA A 447 -20.55 18.70 0.07
N GLY A 448 -20.74 17.38 0.05
CA GLY A 448 -19.69 16.44 0.40
C GLY A 448 -20.02 15.02 -0.02
N LYS A 449 -19.02 14.15 0.05
CA LYS A 449 -19.14 12.69 -0.11
C LYS A 449 -19.01 12.02 1.26
N ASP A 450 -19.65 10.89 1.41
CA ASP A 450 -19.60 10.05 2.61
C ASP A 450 -19.14 8.64 2.28
N VAL A 451 -18.54 7.93 3.24
CA VAL A 451 -18.13 6.56 3.10
C VAL A 451 -18.97 5.67 4.00
N VAL A 452 -19.75 4.79 3.39
CA VAL A 452 -20.50 3.76 4.08
C VAL A 452 -19.56 2.59 4.35
N GLN A 453 -19.34 2.24 5.62
CA GLN A 453 -18.51 1.12 6.04
C GLN A 453 -19.42 0.08 6.71
N LEU A 454 -19.50 -1.12 6.12
CA LEU A 454 -20.32 -2.22 6.65
C LEU A 454 -19.43 -3.19 7.44
N TYR A 455 -19.70 -3.33 8.72
CA TYR A 455 -18.99 -4.24 9.61
C TYR A 455 -19.88 -5.40 10.07
N VAL A 456 -19.23 -6.52 10.42
CA VAL A 456 -19.88 -7.67 11.07
C VAL A 456 -19.16 -8.03 12.36
N SER A 457 -19.94 -8.40 13.38
CA SER A 457 -19.49 -9.06 14.60
C SER A 457 -19.99 -10.49 14.60
N LEU A 458 -19.07 -11.44 14.76
CA LEU A 458 -19.32 -12.88 14.69
C LEU A 458 -19.60 -13.45 16.08
N PRO A 459 -20.37 -14.54 16.20
CA PRO A 459 -20.44 -15.30 17.44
C PRO A 459 -19.05 -15.78 17.86
N TYR A 460 -18.69 -15.62 19.14
CA TYR A 460 -17.49 -16.20 19.73
C TYR A 460 -17.92 -17.19 20.82
N THR A 461 -17.83 -18.47 20.51
CA THR A 461 -18.49 -19.56 21.19
C THR A 461 -17.54 -20.34 22.12
N GLU A 462 -18.09 -21.26 22.94
CA GLU A 462 -17.25 -22.19 23.69
C GLU A 462 -16.45 -23.13 22.79
N TYR A 463 -16.95 -23.41 21.57
CA TYR A 463 -16.23 -24.16 20.57
C TYR A 463 -14.95 -23.42 20.14
N ASP A 464 -15.08 -22.14 19.85
CA ASP A 464 -13.96 -21.28 19.43
C ASP A 464 -12.87 -21.21 20.51
N GLN A 465 -13.27 -20.92 21.74
CA GLN A 465 -12.36 -20.84 22.89
C GLN A 465 -11.60 -22.16 23.08
N LYS A 466 -12.28 -23.29 22.95
CA LYS A 466 -11.69 -24.61 23.12
C LYS A 466 -10.74 -24.99 21.99
N ASN A 467 -11.07 -24.62 20.75
CA ASN A 467 -10.35 -25.02 19.56
C ASN A 467 -9.41 -23.93 19.05
N GLN A 468 -9.32 -22.78 19.75
CA GLN A 468 -8.49 -21.64 19.40
C GLN A 468 -8.85 -21.06 18.01
N VAL A 469 -10.14 -20.98 17.71
CA VAL A 469 -10.66 -20.28 16.54
C VAL A 469 -10.85 -18.81 16.91
N GLU A 470 -9.90 -18.00 16.51
CA GLU A 470 -9.87 -16.59 16.90
C GLU A 470 -10.76 -15.72 15.98
N LYS A 471 -11.43 -14.72 16.56
CA LYS A 471 -12.36 -13.82 15.88
C LYS A 471 -12.22 -12.42 16.43
N SER A 472 -12.23 -11.44 15.54
CA SER A 472 -12.28 -10.04 15.96
C SER A 472 -13.67 -9.64 16.43
N ALA A 473 -13.76 -8.63 17.31
CA ALA A 473 -15.06 -8.11 17.78
C ALA A 473 -15.88 -7.53 16.65
N VAL A 474 -15.24 -6.88 15.69
CA VAL A 474 -15.82 -6.44 14.43
C VAL A 474 -14.84 -6.67 13.28
N GLN A 475 -15.38 -6.91 12.10
CA GLN A 475 -14.63 -7.01 10.85
C GLN A 475 -15.33 -6.21 9.77
N LEU A 476 -14.57 -5.35 9.06
CA LEU A 476 -15.07 -4.68 7.87
C LEU A 476 -15.35 -5.73 6.80
N LEU A 477 -16.58 -5.76 6.30
CA LEU A 477 -16.98 -6.62 5.20
C LEU A 477 -16.71 -5.95 3.86
N ASP A 478 -17.19 -4.71 3.72
CA ASP A 478 -17.02 -3.94 2.49
C ASP A 478 -17.39 -2.47 2.77
N TYR A 479 -17.10 -1.60 1.81
CA TYR A 479 -17.41 -0.18 1.89
C TYR A 479 -17.80 0.39 0.53
N ALA A 480 -18.51 1.50 0.56
CA ALA A 480 -18.83 2.24 -0.65
C ALA A 480 -18.85 3.74 -0.37
N LYS A 481 -18.39 4.54 -1.34
CA LYS A 481 -18.39 6.00 -1.27
C LYS A 481 -19.55 6.57 -2.09
N THR A 482 -20.25 7.57 -1.55
CA THR A 482 -21.33 8.23 -2.27
C THR A 482 -20.80 9.13 -3.39
N GLU A 483 -21.65 9.44 -4.33
CA GLU A 483 -21.47 10.64 -5.16
C GLU A 483 -21.59 11.89 -4.28
N LEU A 484 -21.24 13.05 -4.87
CA LEU A 484 -21.33 14.33 -4.16
C LEU A 484 -22.78 14.64 -3.81
N LEU A 485 -23.09 14.77 -2.53
CA LEU A 485 -24.42 15.11 -2.00
C LEU A 485 -24.47 16.58 -1.57
N ASN A 486 -25.42 17.34 -2.11
CA ASN A 486 -25.72 18.66 -1.62
C ASN A 486 -26.40 18.63 -0.26
N SER A 487 -26.45 19.77 0.45
CA SER A 487 -27.16 19.89 1.73
C SER A 487 -28.60 19.40 1.64
N GLY A 488 -28.99 18.46 2.46
CA GLY A 488 -30.31 17.84 2.50
C GLY A 488 -30.57 16.76 1.43
N GLU A 489 -29.60 16.46 0.57
CA GLU A 489 -29.72 15.43 -0.45
C GLU A 489 -29.44 14.05 0.15
N SER A 490 -30.14 13.03 -0.37
CA SER A 490 -30.03 11.64 0.05
C SER A 490 -29.81 10.70 -1.13
N VAL A 491 -29.05 9.65 -0.93
CA VAL A 491 -28.83 8.56 -1.88
C VAL A 491 -28.92 7.22 -1.16
N THR A 492 -29.39 6.18 -1.84
CA THR A 492 -29.26 4.81 -1.35
C THR A 492 -28.08 4.13 -2.00
N VAL A 493 -27.15 3.67 -1.19
CA VAL A 493 -25.97 2.90 -1.60
C VAL A 493 -26.25 1.42 -1.33
N THR A 494 -25.92 0.56 -2.28
CA THR A 494 -25.98 -0.90 -2.11
C THR A 494 -24.57 -1.45 -2.01
N ILE A 495 -24.30 -2.19 -0.95
CA ILE A 495 -23.05 -2.91 -0.72
C ILE A 495 -23.32 -4.40 -0.89
N THR A 496 -22.45 -5.11 -1.61
CA THR A 496 -22.53 -6.58 -1.77
C THR A 496 -21.17 -7.17 -1.48
N ALA A 497 -21.01 -7.69 -0.26
CA ALA A 497 -19.78 -8.29 0.23
C ALA A 497 -19.78 -9.82 0.02
N ASP A 498 -18.60 -10.43 0.01
CA ASP A 498 -18.45 -11.89 0.03
C ASP A 498 -18.79 -12.43 1.43
N ALA A 499 -19.70 -13.40 1.52
CA ALA A 499 -20.04 -14.03 2.77
C ALA A 499 -18.89 -14.86 3.38
N GLN A 500 -17.82 -15.15 2.61
CA GLN A 500 -16.63 -15.80 3.16
C GLN A 500 -15.92 -14.90 4.17
N ASP A 501 -16.05 -13.58 4.05
CA ASP A 501 -15.43 -12.63 4.99
C ASP A 501 -16.07 -12.65 6.39
N MET A 502 -17.21 -13.31 6.55
CA MET A 502 -17.80 -13.61 7.87
C MET A 502 -17.53 -15.02 8.37
N ALA A 503 -16.73 -15.81 7.68
CA ALA A 503 -16.26 -17.12 8.13
C ALA A 503 -14.97 -17.01 8.94
N SER A 504 -14.70 -18.01 9.77
CA SER A 504 -13.48 -18.11 10.58
C SER A 504 -12.70 -19.35 10.20
N TRP A 505 -11.37 -19.23 10.17
CA TRP A 505 -10.51 -20.37 9.90
C TRP A 505 -10.36 -21.25 11.13
N ASP A 506 -10.69 -22.53 11.00
CA ASP A 506 -10.45 -23.57 11.99
C ASP A 506 -9.43 -24.58 11.45
N SER A 507 -8.20 -24.52 11.94
CA SER A 507 -7.09 -25.36 11.49
C SER A 507 -7.21 -26.84 11.92
N ALA A 508 -8.04 -27.11 12.91
CA ALA A 508 -8.18 -28.45 13.53
C ALA A 508 -9.40 -29.24 13.04
N SER A 509 -10.37 -28.55 12.45
CA SER A 509 -11.61 -29.17 11.98
C SER A 509 -11.38 -30.08 10.79
N ASP A 510 -12.11 -31.20 10.75
CA ASP A 510 -12.15 -32.04 9.57
C ASP A 510 -13.08 -31.41 8.53
N ASN A 511 -12.57 -31.21 7.31
CA ASN A 511 -13.31 -30.71 6.20
C ASN A 511 -14.20 -31.80 5.59
N GLU A 512 -15.33 -31.45 4.99
CA GLU A 512 -16.21 -32.37 4.26
C GLU A 512 -15.46 -33.16 3.16
N ALA A 513 -14.42 -32.56 2.58
CA ALA A 513 -13.56 -33.20 1.60
C ALA A 513 -12.60 -34.24 2.21
N GLY A 514 -12.54 -34.39 3.53
CA GLY A 514 -11.65 -35.31 4.23
C GLY A 514 -10.22 -34.77 4.46
N THR A 515 -10.01 -33.47 4.30
CA THR A 515 -8.77 -32.74 4.62
C THR A 515 -8.86 -32.08 5.98
N LYS A 516 -7.74 -31.55 6.51
CA LYS A 516 -7.68 -30.77 7.75
C LYS A 516 -7.69 -29.29 7.46
N GLY A 517 -8.47 -28.56 8.26
CA GLY A 517 -8.67 -27.12 8.17
C GLY A 517 -9.85 -26.77 7.26
N CYS A 518 -10.68 -25.86 7.70
CA CYS A 518 -11.76 -25.30 6.90
C CYS A 518 -12.19 -23.94 7.43
N PHE A 519 -12.88 -23.18 6.59
CA PHE A 519 -13.61 -22.01 7.03
C PHE A 519 -14.96 -22.45 7.59
N ILE A 520 -15.28 -21.97 8.78
CA ILE A 520 -16.51 -22.29 9.52
C ILE A 520 -17.39 -21.07 9.74
N LEU A 521 -18.70 -21.33 9.85
CA LEU A 521 -19.67 -20.39 10.40
C LEU A 521 -20.28 -21.00 11.65
N ASP A 522 -20.17 -20.29 12.77
CA ASP A 522 -20.75 -20.78 14.04
C ASP A 522 -22.25 -20.55 14.08
N ASP A 523 -22.94 -21.41 14.80
CA ASP A 523 -24.31 -21.13 15.19
C ASP A 523 -24.37 -19.97 16.19
N GLY A 524 -25.35 -19.12 16.01
CA GLY A 524 -25.52 -17.94 16.85
C GLY A 524 -25.97 -16.69 16.08
N THR A 525 -25.88 -15.56 16.77
CA THR A 525 -26.30 -14.27 16.24
C THR A 525 -25.10 -13.48 15.71
N TYR A 526 -25.19 -13.09 14.45
CA TYR A 526 -24.27 -12.18 13.77
C TYR A 526 -24.86 -10.77 13.82
N TYR A 527 -24.05 -9.78 14.18
CA TYR A 527 -24.46 -8.38 14.24
C TYR A 527 -23.80 -7.63 13.09
N PHE A 528 -24.59 -7.05 12.21
CA PHE A 528 -24.12 -6.21 11.12
C PHE A 528 -24.40 -4.77 11.45
N THR A 529 -23.41 -3.91 11.27
CA THR A 529 -23.52 -2.50 11.65
C THR A 529 -22.82 -1.57 10.67
N LEU A 530 -23.26 -0.33 10.66
CA LEU A 530 -22.54 0.78 10.06
C LEU A 530 -21.72 1.48 11.13
N GLY A 531 -20.67 2.20 10.72
CA GLY A 531 -19.89 3.05 11.62
C GLY A 531 -18.93 3.95 10.83
N ASN A 532 -18.66 5.14 11.35
CA ASN A 532 -17.60 6.01 10.85
C ASN A 532 -16.25 5.58 11.44
N GLY A 533 -15.94 4.30 11.21
CA GLY A 533 -14.77 3.61 11.71
C GLY A 533 -15.10 2.41 12.60
N SER A 534 -14.07 1.62 12.89
CA SER A 534 -14.18 0.37 13.64
C SER A 534 -14.67 0.56 15.07
N HIS A 535 -14.31 1.66 15.71
CA HIS A 535 -14.67 1.91 17.11
C HIS A 535 -16.14 2.24 17.29
N GLU A 536 -16.70 3.06 16.40
CA GLU A 536 -18.14 3.30 16.40
C GLU A 536 -18.91 2.01 16.09
N ALA A 537 -18.42 1.21 15.15
CA ALA A 537 -19.00 -0.09 14.84
C ALA A 537 -19.04 -1.03 16.06
N VAL A 538 -17.96 -1.14 16.82
CA VAL A 538 -17.92 -1.93 18.07
C VAL A 538 -18.90 -1.38 19.09
N ASN A 539 -18.95 -0.06 19.31
CA ASN A 539 -19.87 0.55 20.25
C ASN A 539 -21.34 0.30 19.87
N ASN A 540 -21.68 0.35 18.57
CA ASN A 540 -23.02 0.03 18.09
C ASN A 540 -23.40 -1.42 18.39
N VAL A 541 -22.49 -2.37 18.16
CA VAL A 541 -22.70 -3.79 18.47
C VAL A 541 -22.86 -4.00 19.99
N LEU A 542 -22.00 -3.40 20.81
CA LEU A 542 -22.10 -3.49 22.27
C LEU A 542 -23.42 -2.92 22.79
N ALA A 543 -23.88 -1.79 22.24
CA ALA A 543 -25.19 -1.21 22.57
C ALA A 543 -26.35 -2.14 22.20
N ALA A 544 -26.27 -2.80 21.02
CA ALA A 544 -27.27 -3.80 20.62
C ALA A 544 -27.26 -5.05 21.53
N GLN A 545 -26.13 -5.33 22.18
CA GLN A 545 -25.99 -6.36 23.21
C GLN A 545 -26.39 -5.86 24.62
N GLY A 546 -26.92 -4.62 24.73
CA GLY A 546 -27.39 -4.02 25.97
C GLY A 546 -26.33 -3.45 26.88
N LYS A 547 -25.11 -3.18 26.36
CA LYS A 547 -24.04 -2.51 27.09
C LYS A 547 -24.16 -1.00 26.98
N THR A 548 -23.58 -0.29 27.93
CA THR A 548 -23.62 1.17 28.08
C THR A 548 -22.28 1.71 28.58
N VAL A 549 -22.13 3.02 28.65
CA VAL A 549 -20.96 3.67 29.27
C VAL A 549 -20.75 3.19 30.72
N SER A 550 -21.81 2.80 31.44
CA SER A 550 -21.69 2.24 32.80
C SER A 550 -21.02 0.87 32.83
N ASP A 551 -20.97 0.17 31.73
CA ASP A 551 -20.28 -1.13 31.56
C ASP A 551 -18.82 -0.96 31.08
N GLY A 552 -18.37 0.30 30.90
CA GLY A 552 -17.01 0.64 30.48
C GLY A 552 -16.88 1.01 29.00
N MET A 553 -17.99 1.24 28.30
CA MET A 553 -17.93 1.77 26.93
C MET A 553 -17.39 3.21 26.96
N THR A 554 -16.64 3.59 25.94
CA THR A 554 -16.08 4.94 25.78
C THR A 554 -17.14 5.98 25.45
N GLU A 555 -18.19 5.54 24.74
CA GLU A 555 -19.35 6.35 24.34
C GLU A 555 -20.60 5.47 24.16
N ASP A 556 -21.76 6.10 24.10
CA ASP A 556 -23.00 5.39 23.80
C ASP A 556 -23.04 4.98 22.32
N GLY A 557 -23.24 3.69 22.07
CA GLY A 557 -23.43 3.20 20.70
C GLY A 557 -24.86 3.38 20.18
N ASN A 558 -25.02 3.35 18.87
CA ASN A 558 -26.31 3.46 18.19
C ASN A 558 -26.85 2.08 17.76
N GLN A 559 -27.68 1.47 18.58
CA GLN A 559 -28.28 0.16 18.26
C GLN A 559 -29.19 0.18 17.01
N ASP A 560 -29.71 1.36 16.60
CA ASP A 560 -30.55 1.47 15.40
C ASP A 560 -29.76 1.30 14.09
N CYS A 561 -28.42 1.41 14.16
CA CYS A 561 -27.52 1.11 13.06
C CYS A 561 -27.18 -0.39 12.94
N VAL A 562 -27.77 -1.26 13.80
CA VAL A 562 -27.44 -2.68 13.86
C VAL A 562 -28.61 -3.53 13.33
N LYS A 563 -28.28 -4.48 12.45
CA LYS A 563 -29.18 -5.57 12.06
C LYS A 563 -28.57 -6.91 12.45
N THR A 564 -29.41 -7.88 12.76
CA THR A 564 -28.97 -9.22 13.15
C THR A 564 -29.39 -10.26 12.13
N TRP A 565 -28.54 -11.26 11.96
CA TRP A 565 -28.84 -12.49 11.26
C TRP A 565 -28.45 -13.66 12.18
N THR A 566 -29.20 -14.75 12.16
CA THR A 566 -28.94 -15.89 13.03
C THR A 566 -28.75 -17.14 12.20
N LEU A 567 -27.65 -17.87 12.47
CA LEU A 567 -27.42 -19.21 11.95
C LEU A 567 -27.85 -20.23 13.02
N ASP A 568 -28.73 -21.15 12.65
CA ASP A 568 -29.35 -22.10 13.59
C ASP A 568 -28.44 -23.32 13.92
N SER A 569 -27.41 -23.56 13.10
CA SER A 569 -26.51 -24.69 13.27
C SER A 569 -25.12 -24.40 12.72
N PHE A 570 -24.12 -24.90 13.39
CA PHE A 570 -22.71 -24.85 12.95
C PHE A 570 -22.56 -25.36 11.51
N ASP A 571 -21.81 -24.62 10.67
CA ASP A 571 -21.58 -24.92 9.26
C ASP A 571 -20.07 -24.96 8.96
N SER A 572 -19.60 -26.13 8.56
CA SER A 572 -18.23 -26.38 8.07
C SER A 572 -18.24 -26.83 6.60
N THR A 573 -19.34 -26.64 5.88
CA THR A 573 -19.53 -27.15 4.53
C THR A 573 -19.61 -26.09 3.45
N THR A 574 -20.20 -24.94 3.74
CA THR A 574 -20.40 -23.85 2.76
C THR A 574 -19.09 -23.40 2.11
N PHE A 575 -18.01 -23.33 2.89
CA PHE A 575 -16.68 -22.90 2.43
C PHE A 575 -15.63 -24.02 2.45
N ALA A 576 -16.08 -25.29 2.36
CA ALA A 576 -15.19 -26.46 2.30
C ALA A 576 -14.43 -26.59 0.98
N TYR A 577 -14.92 -25.92 -0.06
CA TYR A 577 -14.32 -25.93 -1.40
C TYR A 577 -14.13 -24.51 -1.92
N SER A 578 -13.01 -24.28 -2.60
CA SER A 578 -12.77 -23.05 -3.33
C SER A 578 -13.68 -22.92 -4.56
N ALA A 579 -13.68 -21.76 -5.21
CA ALA A 579 -14.52 -21.46 -6.36
C ALA A 579 -14.32 -22.45 -7.54
N ASN A 580 -13.12 -23.01 -7.69
CA ASN A 580 -12.81 -24.01 -8.73
C ASN A 580 -13.08 -25.45 -8.30
N GLY A 581 -13.66 -25.67 -7.10
CA GLY A 581 -13.98 -27.00 -6.58
C GLY A 581 -12.80 -27.73 -5.91
N THR A 582 -11.66 -27.06 -5.68
CA THR A 582 -10.54 -27.63 -4.91
C THR A 582 -10.90 -27.61 -3.44
N ALA A 583 -10.66 -28.74 -2.73
CA ALA A 583 -10.85 -28.81 -1.29
C ALA A 583 -9.95 -27.79 -0.57
N VAL A 584 -10.52 -27.07 0.38
CA VAL A 584 -9.77 -26.17 1.26
C VAL A 584 -9.03 -27.00 2.30
N GLU A 585 -7.77 -26.72 2.53
CA GLU A 585 -6.95 -27.39 3.53
C GLU A 585 -5.89 -26.44 4.11
N ASN A 586 -5.31 -26.81 5.25
CA ASN A 586 -4.17 -26.06 5.81
C ASN A 586 -2.91 -26.35 5.00
N GLN A 587 -2.55 -25.44 4.09
CA GLN A 587 -1.35 -25.56 3.24
C GLN A 587 -0.07 -25.03 3.92
N LEU A 588 -0.19 -24.39 5.08
CA LEU A 588 0.92 -23.75 5.80
C LEU A 588 1.23 -24.44 7.15
N GLY A 589 0.69 -25.63 7.37
CA GLY A 589 0.84 -26.32 8.63
C GLY A 589 2.30 -26.64 8.99
N ASP A 590 3.14 -26.93 8.00
CA ASP A 590 4.57 -27.20 8.15
C ASP A 590 5.43 -25.92 8.16
N ALA A 591 4.86 -24.75 7.90
CA ALA A 591 5.53 -23.47 8.10
C ALA A 591 5.45 -22.98 9.56
N ASP A 592 4.55 -23.52 10.37
CA ASP A 592 4.46 -23.21 11.79
C ASP A 592 5.65 -23.80 12.56
N LEU A 593 6.34 -22.97 13.34
CA LEU A 593 7.45 -23.44 14.21
C LEU A 593 7.02 -24.56 15.17
N ASN A 594 5.78 -24.56 15.62
CA ASN A 594 5.24 -25.62 16.48
C ASN A 594 5.18 -27.00 15.80
N TYR A 595 5.19 -27.05 14.46
CA TYR A 595 5.27 -28.30 13.72
C TYR A 595 6.59 -29.03 13.98
N TYR A 596 7.71 -28.32 13.93
CA TYR A 596 9.05 -28.88 14.17
C TYR A 596 9.50 -28.78 15.61
N MET A 597 9.01 -27.80 16.36
CA MET A 597 9.40 -27.48 17.73
C MET A 597 8.14 -27.26 18.60
N PRO A 598 7.39 -28.32 18.92
CA PRO A 598 6.11 -28.20 19.63
C PRO A 598 6.18 -27.36 20.91
N GLY A 599 5.29 -26.42 21.08
CA GLY A 599 5.21 -25.54 22.25
C GLY A 599 6.18 -24.35 22.24
N THR A 600 6.85 -24.08 21.13
CA THR A 600 7.74 -22.91 20.99
C THR A 600 6.92 -21.62 20.87
N VAL A 601 5.87 -21.61 20.06
CA VAL A 601 5.03 -20.45 19.85
C VAL A 601 3.73 -20.59 20.64
N THR A 602 3.38 -19.54 21.39
CA THR A 602 2.06 -19.38 22.02
C THR A 602 1.33 -18.29 21.28
N TYR A 603 0.28 -18.66 20.55
CA TYR A 603 -0.52 -17.71 19.78
C TYR A 603 -1.42 -16.87 20.69
N LEU A 604 -1.56 -15.60 20.35
CA LEU A 604 -2.43 -14.67 21.07
C LEU A 604 -3.88 -15.10 20.95
N THR A 605 -4.56 -15.18 22.09
CA THR A 605 -5.98 -15.53 22.14
C THR A 605 -6.75 -14.56 23.01
N ARG A 606 -7.97 -14.18 22.58
CA ARG A 606 -8.88 -13.33 23.35
C ARG A 606 -9.45 -14.01 24.61
N SER A 607 -9.32 -15.32 24.73
CA SER A 607 -9.69 -16.03 25.96
C SER A 607 -8.67 -15.87 27.09
N ASP A 608 -7.40 -15.53 26.78
CA ASP A 608 -6.33 -15.29 27.75
C ASP A 608 -5.30 -14.30 27.21
N TRP A 609 -5.63 -13.02 27.16
CA TRP A 609 -4.75 -11.96 26.67
C TRP A 609 -3.42 -11.92 27.44
N SER A 610 -3.44 -11.99 28.76
CA SER A 610 -2.25 -11.80 29.58
C SER A 610 -1.32 -13.04 29.58
N GLY A 611 -1.85 -14.25 29.46
CA GLY A 611 -1.09 -15.48 29.38
C GLY A 611 -0.49 -15.76 28.01
N THR A 612 -1.08 -15.20 26.96
CA THR A 612 -0.70 -15.41 25.56
C THR A 612 -0.17 -14.15 24.86
N TRP A 613 0.10 -13.09 25.60
CA TRP A 613 0.69 -11.88 25.04
C TRP A 613 1.96 -12.19 24.27
N PRO A 614 2.15 -11.67 23.08
CA PRO A 614 3.30 -11.93 22.22
C PRO A 614 4.63 -11.67 22.90
N LYS A 615 5.63 -12.48 22.59
CA LYS A 615 6.97 -12.43 23.14
C LYS A 615 8.00 -12.45 22.03
N THR A 616 9.19 -11.92 22.31
CA THR A 616 10.32 -12.00 21.40
C THR A 616 10.88 -13.43 21.37
N TYR A 617 11.13 -13.98 20.21
CA TYR A 617 11.64 -15.35 20.00
C TYR A 617 13.13 -15.31 19.67
N LYS A 618 13.98 -15.02 20.68
CA LYS A 618 15.45 -15.00 20.55
C LYS A 618 16.04 -16.36 20.90
N ASP A 619 17.24 -16.64 20.38
CA ASP A 619 18.02 -17.82 20.71
C ASP A 619 17.35 -19.16 20.38
N LEU A 620 16.57 -19.21 19.32
CA LEU A 620 15.96 -20.44 18.83
C LEU A 620 17.03 -21.45 18.39
N THR A 621 16.84 -22.72 18.72
CA THR A 621 17.71 -23.81 18.26
C THR A 621 16.90 -24.77 17.41
N ALA A 622 17.17 -24.81 16.12
CA ALA A 622 16.44 -25.65 15.17
C ALA A 622 16.68 -27.12 15.44
N THR A 623 15.66 -27.97 15.26
CA THR A 623 15.80 -29.45 15.33
C THR A 623 16.61 -29.98 14.15
N GLU A 624 17.11 -31.21 14.23
CA GLU A 624 17.83 -31.83 13.12
C GLU A 624 16.96 -31.94 11.85
N GLU A 625 15.68 -32.25 12.01
CA GLU A 625 14.73 -32.33 10.92
C GLU A 625 14.53 -30.95 10.23
N MET A 626 14.38 -29.91 11.03
CA MET A 626 14.26 -28.54 10.55
C MET A 626 15.54 -28.09 9.84
N LEU A 627 16.73 -28.44 10.36
CA LEU A 627 18.00 -28.11 9.70
C LEU A 627 18.10 -28.72 8.30
N GLU A 628 17.56 -29.91 8.07
CA GLU A 628 17.53 -30.49 6.72
C GLU A 628 16.66 -29.68 5.76
N VAL A 629 15.52 -29.17 6.24
CA VAL A 629 14.65 -28.28 5.45
C VAL A 629 15.35 -26.95 5.19
N LEU A 630 16.00 -26.37 6.20
CA LEU A 630 16.68 -25.06 6.09
C LEU A 630 17.91 -25.07 5.18
N LYS A 631 18.49 -26.26 4.90
CA LYS A 631 19.56 -26.35 3.88
C LYS A 631 19.09 -25.90 2.53
N ASN A 632 17.78 -26.01 2.26
CA ASN A 632 17.19 -25.65 0.99
C ASN A 632 17.98 -26.19 -0.20
N ASP A 633 18.46 -27.41 -0.06
CA ASP A 633 19.14 -28.14 -1.15
C ASP A 633 18.06 -28.46 -2.20
N LEU A 634 17.70 -27.47 -2.99
CA LEU A 634 16.74 -27.57 -4.09
C LEU A 634 17.24 -28.51 -5.20
N VAL A 635 17.78 -29.61 -4.80
CA VAL A 635 18.08 -30.71 -5.73
C VAL A 635 16.82 -31.51 -6.01
N GLU A 636 15.70 -31.12 -5.46
CA GLU A 636 14.54 -31.86 -5.71
C GLU A 636 14.18 -31.87 -7.17
N ILE A 637 14.49 -32.93 -7.73
CA ILE A 637 14.06 -33.25 -9.05
C ILE A 637 12.58 -33.56 -8.92
N ARG A 638 11.81 -32.56 -9.24
CA ARG A 638 10.39 -32.75 -9.47
C ARG A 638 10.18 -34.00 -10.28
N GLU A 639 9.13 -34.73 -9.95
CA GLU A 639 8.67 -35.82 -10.78
C GLU A 639 8.70 -35.37 -12.24
N GLN A 640 9.54 -36.02 -13.03
CA GLN A 640 9.60 -35.74 -14.44
C GLN A 640 8.26 -36.18 -15.01
N GLY A 641 7.41 -35.23 -15.35
CA GLY A 641 6.24 -35.51 -16.15
C GLY A 641 6.64 -36.24 -17.41
N ASP A 642 5.80 -37.12 -17.89
CA ASP A 642 6.08 -37.85 -19.15
C ASP A 642 6.21 -36.84 -20.31
N PRO A 643 7.42 -36.58 -20.84
CA PRO A 643 7.61 -35.62 -21.92
C PRO A 643 6.82 -36.00 -23.17
N SER A 644 6.36 -37.25 -23.29
CA SER A 644 5.50 -37.70 -24.40
C SER A 644 4.07 -37.16 -24.30
N SER A 645 3.67 -36.64 -23.16
CA SER A 645 2.35 -36.02 -22.95
C SER A 645 2.27 -34.57 -23.44
N VAL A 646 3.39 -33.93 -23.74
CA VAL A 646 3.47 -32.53 -24.16
C VAL A 646 3.73 -32.46 -25.67
N THR A 647 2.89 -31.70 -26.37
CA THR A 647 3.04 -31.44 -27.80
C THR A 647 3.69 -30.07 -28.01
N PHE A 648 4.70 -30.01 -28.87
CA PHE A 648 5.36 -28.76 -29.29
C PHE A 648 5.34 -28.65 -30.82
N GLY A 649 5.13 -27.42 -31.33
CA GLY A 649 5.27 -27.11 -32.75
C GLY A 649 4.21 -27.74 -33.66
N ALA A 650 3.02 -28.02 -33.15
CA ALA A 650 1.89 -28.45 -33.94
C ALA A 650 1.47 -27.36 -34.95
N ASP A 651 1.02 -27.78 -36.13
CA ASP A 651 0.48 -26.86 -37.15
C ASP A 651 -1.06 -26.87 -37.10
N ASN A 652 -1.65 -26.18 -36.13
CA ASN A 652 -3.10 -26.04 -35.96
C ASN A 652 -3.67 -24.79 -36.65
N GLY A 653 -2.80 -23.92 -37.17
CA GLY A 653 -3.19 -22.70 -37.89
C GLY A 653 -3.89 -21.62 -37.02
N LEU A 654 -3.74 -21.71 -35.70
CA LEU A 654 -4.36 -20.77 -34.77
C LEU A 654 -3.42 -19.60 -34.46
N THR A 655 -4.02 -18.45 -34.20
CA THR A 655 -3.31 -17.28 -33.67
C THR A 655 -3.92 -16.91 -32.34
N LEU A 656 -3.16 -16.27 -31.46
CA LEU A 656 -3.68 -15.77 -30.17
C LEU A 656 -4.88 -14.83 -30.39
N ALA A 657 -4.83 -13.99 -31.41
CA ALA A 657 -5.93 -13.09 -31.76
C ALA A 657 -7.23 -13.83 -32.16
N ALA A 658 -7.12 -15.03 -32.67
CA ALA A 658 -8.31 -15.84 -33.05
C ALA A 658 -9.11 -16.33 -31.82
N LEU A 659 -8.50 -16.32 -30.64
CA LEU A 659 -9.14 -16.68 -29.37
C LEU A 659 -9.69 -15.48 -28.59
N LYS A 660 -9.65 -14.29 -29.17
CA LYS A 660 -10.26 -13.10 -28.54
C LYS A 660 -11.74 -13.34 -28.28
N GLY A 661 -12.17 -13.15 -27.01
CA GLY A 661 -13.54 -13.38 -26.58
C GLY A 661 -13.87 -14.84 -26.23
N VAL A 662 -12.89 -15.75 -26.23
CA VAL A 662 -13.05 -17.11 -25.70
C VAL A 662 -12.77 -17.09 -24.20
N GLU A 663 -13.81 -16.98 -23.38
CA GLU A 663 -13.71 -16.84 -21.92
C GLU A 663 -13.57 -18.22 -21.22
N ASP A 664 -14.05 -19.29 -21.81
CA ASP A 664 -13.90 -20.64 -21.25
C ASP A 664 -12.46 -21.14 -21.41
N ILE A 665 -11.74 -21.22 -20.30
CA ILE A 665 -10.36 -21.73 -20.25
C ILE A 665 -10.25 -23.21 -20.68
N ASN A 666 -11.32 -23.96 -20.60
CA ASN A 666 -11.40 -25.36 -21.04
C ASN A 666 -11.75 -25.53 -22.52
N ASP A 667 -11.95 -24.43 -23.26
CA ASP A 667 -12.16 -24.53 -24.70
C ASP A 667 -10.95 -25.20 -25.36
N PRO A 668 -11.14 -26.29 -26.12
CA PRO A 668 -10.05 -27.09 -26.70
C PRO A 668 -9.12 -26.27 -27.62
N ARG A 669 -9.56 -25.13 -28.12
CA ARG A 669 -8.74 -24.24 -28.94
C ARG A 669 -7.55 -23.67 -28.16
N TRP A 670 -7.68 -23.47 -26.81
CA TRP A 670 -6.54 -23.05 -26.00
C TRP A 670 -5.43 -24.09 -26.00
N GLN A 671 -5.76 -25.37 -25.82
CA GLN A 671 -4.77 -26.44 -25.91
C GLN A 671 -4.16 -26.54 -27.31
N GLN A 672 -4.97 -26.43 -28.35
CA GLN A 672 -4.49 -26.45 -29.72
C GLN A 672 -3.54 -25.27 -30.02
N LEU A 673 -3.79 -24.10 -29.47
CA LEU A 673 -2.90 -22.94 -29.57
C LEU A 673 -1.58 -23.18 -28.83
N ILE A 674 -1.65 -23.72 -27.62
CA ILE A 674 -0.46 -24.03 -26.81
C ILE A 674 0.41 -25.08 -27.50
N ASP A 675 -0.18 -26.11 -28.09
CA ASP A 675 0.53 -27.16 -28.81
C ASP A 675 1.34 -26.64 -30.02
N GLN A 676 1.00 -25.46 -30.56
CA GLN A 676 1.76 -24.79 -31.63
C GLN A 676 3.07 -24.19 -31.16
N ILE A 677 3.19 -23.85 -29.86
CA ILE A 677 4.39 -23.25 -29.30
C ILE A 677 5.53 -24.25 -29.48
N THR A 678 6.64 -23.78 -30.05
CA THR A 678 7.84 -24.60 -30.19
C THR A 678 8.58 -24.73 -28.88
N LEU A 679 9.34 -25.77 -28.68
CA LEU A 679 10.18 -25.95 -27.51
C LEU A 679 11.16 -24.76 -27.33
N GLU A 680 11.72 -24.25 -28.43
CA GLU A 680 12.64 -23.13 -28.43
C GLU A 680 11.95 -21.87 -27.91
N GLU A 681 10.74 -21.55 -28.40
CA GLU A 681 9.95 -20.41 -27.92
C GLU A 681 9.59 -20.54 -26.45
N ALA A 682 9.20 -21.73 -26.00
CA ALA A 682 8.90 -21.99 -24.59
C ALA A 682 10.13 -21.79 -23.71
N MET A 683 11.31 -22.26 -24.14
CA MET A 683 12.58 -22.06 -23.43
C MET A 683 12.99 -20.58 -23.38
N ILE A 684 12.84 -19.85 -24.49
CA ILE A 684 13.13 -18.42 -24.56
C ILE A 684 12.21 -17.65 -23.61
N ARG A 685 10.92 -17.94 -23.66
CA ARG A 685 9.95 -17.29 -22.77
C ARG A 685 10.28 -17.53 -21.28
N THR A 686 10.59 -18.78 -20.91
CA THR A 686 10.88 -19.14 -19.52
C THR A 686 12.24 -18.58 -19.07
N GLY A 687 13.25 -18.64 -19.90
CA GLY A 687 14.61 -18.23 -19.54
C GLY A 687 14.89 -16.73 -19.64
N PHE A 688 14.18 -16.00 -20.51
CA PHE A 688 14.42 -14.59 -20.81
C PHE A 688 13.15 -13.73 -20.69
N GLY A 689 12.05 -14.28 -20.20
CA GLY A 689 10.81 -13.56 -20.00
C GLY A 689 11.00 -12.41 -19.01
N GLY A 690 11.36 -12.73 -17.79
CA GLY A 690 11.56 -11.74 -16.74
C GLY A 690 10.35 -10.80 -16.65
N THR A 691 10.58 -9.52 -16.87
CA THR A 691 9.56 -8.46 -16.91
C THR A 691 8.93 -8.28 -18.31
N SER A 692 9.10 -9.22 -19.22
CA SER A 692 8.47 -9.16 -20.55
C SER A 692 7.90 -10.52 -20.97
N THR A 693 6.81 -10.49 -21.73
CA THR A 693 6.35 -11.66 -22.45
C THR A 693 7.02 -11.65 -23.82
N LYS A 694 8.04 -12.49 -24.02
CA LYS A 694 8.74 -12.56 -25.31
C LYS A 694 7.79 -12.93 -26.45
N THR A 695 8.13 -12.46 -27.64
CA THR A 695 7.36 -12.82 -28.86
C THR A 695 7.30 -14.34 -29.03
N ILE A 696 6.12 -14.86 -29.32
CA ILE A 696 5.89 -16.26 -29.69
C ILE A 696 5.36 -16.27 -31.10
N GLU A 697 6.27 -16.50 -32.08
CA GLU A 697 5.96 -16.38 -33.50
C GLU A 697 4.93 -17.43 -33.97
N SER A 698 5.02 -18.64 -33.42
CA SER A 698 4.13 -19.76 -33.82
C SER A 698 2.64 -19.50 -33.55
N ILE A 699 2.32 -18.66 -32.57
CA ILE A 699 0.93 -18.28 -32.24
C ILE A 699 0.65 -16.80 -32.51
N VAL A 700 1.63 -16.10 -33.06
CA VAL A 700 1.56 -14.68 -33.40
C VAL A 700 1.29 -13.81 -32.17
N SER A 701 1.90 -14.14 -31.04
CA SER A 701 1.86 -13.34 -29.83
C SER A 701 2.98 -12.30 -29.86
N PRO A 702 2.69 -11.00 -29.79
CA PRO A 702 3.73 -9.98 -29.73
C PRO A 702 4.41 -9.98 -28.35
N GLU A 703 5.59 -9.35 -28.28
CA GLU A 703 6.21 -9.02 -27.00
C GLU A 703 5.36 -7.96 -26.28
N ALA A 704 5.16 -8.16 -24.99
CA ALA A 704 4.64 -7.15 -24.09
C ALA A 704 5.66 -6.93 -22.97
N VAL A 705 5.87 -5.69 -22.57
CA VAL A 705 6.78 -5.32 -21.48
C VAL A 705 5.91 -4.96 -20.27
N GLN A 706 6.25 -5.55 -19.14
CA GLN A 706 5.67 -5.25 -17.83
C GLN A 706 6.65 -4.34 -17.12
N ASN A 707 6.17 -3.23 -16.61
CA ASN A 707 6.98 -2.26 -15.94
C ASN A 707 6.59 -2.17 -14.48
N ASP A 708 7.57 -1.89 -13.67
CA ASP A 708 7.42 -1.57 -12.27
C ASP A 708 6.98 -0.12 -12.11
N GLY A 709 6.25 0.20 -11.03
CA GLY A 709 5.94 1.57 -10.67
C GLY A 709 4.47 1.87 -10.42
N PRO A 710 3.94 1.65 -9.19
CA PRO A 710 2.59 2.03 -8.83
C PRO A 710 2.37 3.55 -8.82
N ASN A 711 3.44 4.35 -8.72
CA ASN A 711 3.41 5.82 -8.77
C ASN A 711 3.73 6.39 -10.16
N GLY A 712 3.71 5.56 -11.19
CA GLY A 712 4.03 5.93 -12.56
C GLY A 712 4.88 4.88 -13.26
N ILE A 713 5.09 5.03 -14.56
CA ILE A 713 5.89 4.08 -15.34
C ILE A 713 7.35 4.18 -14.94
N ASN A 714 7.87 3.17 -14.26
CA ASN A 714 9.30 2.99 -14.03
C ASN A 714 9.84 1.97 -15.05
N SER A 715 10.17 2.44 -16.24
CA SER A 715 10.69 1.58 -17.29
C SER A 715 12.11 1.92 -17.64
N TYR A 716 13.01 0.96 -17.44
CA TYR A 716 14.37 1.04 -17.93
C TYR A 716 14.40 1.25 -19.47
N THR A 717 13.53 0.55 -20.19
CA THR A 717 13.42 0.67 -21.65
C THR A 717 12.92 2.04 -22.07
N LEU A 718 11.83 2.53 -21.45
CA LEU A 718 11.32 3.88 -21.71
C LEU A 718 12.31 4.95 -21.25
N GLY A 719 13.02 4.73 -20.16
CA GLY A 719 14.08 5.61 -19.68
C GLY A 719 15.24 5.74 -20.69
N GLN A 720 15.54 4.71 -21.44
CA GLN A 720 16.53 4.78 -22.52
C GLN A 720 16.05 5.65 -23.69
N TYR A 721 14.77 5.56 -24.05
CA TYR A 721 14.21 6.45 -25.08
C TYR A 721 14.05 7.89 -24.59
N ALA A 722 13.78 8.09 -23.33
CA ALA A 722 13.66 9.42 -22.73
C ALA A 722 15.00 10.15 -22.55
N ASN A 723 16.12 9.45 -22.63
CA ASN A 723 17.46 10.01 -22.47
C ASN A 723 18.14 10.34 -23.81
N THR A 724 17.49 10.16 -24.94
CA THR A 724 18.05 10.59 -26.22
C THR A 724 17.94 12.11 -26.35
N ASP A 725 19.04 12.71 -26.74
CA ASP A 725 19.23 14.18 -26.70
C ASP A 725 18.33 14.88 -27.72
N ALA A 726 17.57 15.87 -27.28
CA ALA A 726 16.68 16.65 -28.15
C ALA A 726 17.43 17.43 -29.25
N GLU A 727 18.73 17.63 -29.11
CA GLU A 727 19.57 18.26 -30.10
C GLU A 727 19.94 17.34 -31.29
N SER A 728 19.66 16.03 -31.18
CA SER A 728 19.96 15.06 -32.23
C SER A 728 19.03 15.12 -33.45
N GLY A 729 17.98 15.92 -33.40
CA GLY A 729 16.93 15.94 -34.45
C GLY A 729 16.02 14.71 -34.45
N ASP A 730 16.15 13.84 -33.47
CA ASP A 730 15.25 12.72 -33.25
C ASP A 730 13.90 13.23 -32.73
N PRO A 731 12.78 12.98 -33.43
CA PRO A 731 11.46 13.41 -32.97
C PRO A 731 11.03 12.71 -31.66
N TYR A 732 11.80 11.72 -31.21
CA TYR A 732 11.59 10.96 -29.97
C TYR A 732 12.61 11.30 -28.88
N ALA A 733 13.47 12.30 -29.09
CA ALA A 733 14.40 12.73 -28.06
C ALA A 733 13.71 13.48 -26.94
N VAL A 734 13.82 12.99 -25.71
CA VAL A 734 13.36 13.68 -24.50
C VAL A 734 14.58 14.07 -23.70
N SER A 735 14.69 15.33 -23.30
CA SER A 735 15.82 15.79 -22.48
C SER A 735 15.89 14.99 -21.18
N SER A 736 17.12 14.68 -20.71
CA SER A 736 17.37 14.10 -19.40
C SER A 736 16.65 14.93 -18.32
N GLY A 737 15.80 14.35 -17.53
CA GLY A 737 14.98 15.04 -16.54
C GLY A 737 13.48 15.02 -16.82
N LYS A 738 13.05 14.57 -18.00
CA LYS A 738 11.60 14.41 -18.32
C LYS A 738 11.11 12.96 -18.21
N ARG A 739 11.86 12.14 -17.52
CA ARG A 739 11.61 10.71 -17.36
C ARG A 739 10.25 10.40 -16.70
N TRP A 740 9.63 11.38 -16.05
CA TRP A 740 8.56 11.23 -15.08
C TRP A 740 7.28 11.95 -15.46
N ILE A 741 7.13 12.33 -16.72
CA ILE A 741 5.94 13.01 -17.22
C ILE A 741 4.64 12.19 -16.98
N LEU A 742 4.78 10.89 -16.79
CA LEU A 742 3.66 9.96 -16.67
C LEU A 742 3.44 9.45 -15.23
N GLY A 743 4.19 9.97 -14.26
CA GLY A 743 4.01 9.60 -12.86
C GLY A 743 2.80 10.29 -12.25
N VAL A 744 1.70 9.56 -12.16
CA VAL A 744 0.60 9.86 -11.23
C VAL A 744 0.55 8.72 -10.27
N GLY A 745 0.39 9.04 -8.99
CA GLY A 745 0.26 8.00 -7.96
C GLY A 745 -0.69 6.89 -8.41
N GLY A 746 -0.14 5.71 -8.61
CA GLY A 746 -0.90 4.50 -8.83
C GLY A 746 -1.42 4.22 -10.24
N ILE A 747 -1.14 5.04 -11.25
CA ILE A 747 -1.53 4.69 -12.62
C ILE A 747 -0.29 4.37 -13.44
N ASP A 748 -0.08 3.10 -13.68
CA ASP A 748 0.81 2.60 -14.70
C ASP A 748 0.07 2.64 -16.05
N PRO A 749 0.44 3.54 -16.98
CA PRO A 749 -0.19 3.59 -18.29
C PRO A 749 0.02 2.31 -19.11
N SER A 750 0.97 1.43 -18.74
CA SER A 750 1.11 0.11 -19.36
C SER A 750 -0.05 -0.81 -18.96
N CYS A 751 -0.62 -0.65 -17.76
CA CYS A 751 -1.84 -1.32 -17.34
C CYS A 751 -3.08 -0.78 -18.05
N ALA A 752 -3.04 0.45 -18.57
CA ALA A 752 -4.12 1.04 -19.34
C ALA A 752 -4.12 0.62 -20.82
N GLY A 753 -3.33 -0.39 -21.21
CA GLY A 753 -3.21 -0.81 -22.61
C GLY A 753 -2.63 0.26 -23.53
N VAL A 754 -2.11 1.31 -22.95
CA VAL A 754 -1.33 2.28 -23.66
C VAL A 754 0.02 1.64 -23.86
N ASN A 755 0.12 0.79 -24.88
CA ASN A 755 1.44 0.42 -25.39
C ASN A 755 2.21 1.69 -25.52
N ALA A 756 3.14 1.84 -24.62
CA ALA A 756 3.93 3.02 -24.41
C ALA A 756 3.91 3.82 -25.64
N ILE A 757 2.93 4.25 -25.79
CA ILE A 757 2.56 5.22 -26.63
C ILE A 757 3.77 5.71 -27.32
N SER A 758 3.71 5.62 -28.49
CA SER A 758 4.26 6.66 -29.32
C SER A 758 3.71 8.02 -28.88
N ILE A 759 3.96 8.39 -27.62
CA ILE A 759 3.99 9.78 -27.24
C ILE A 759 5.16 10.34 -28.03
N PRO A 760 4.94 11.13 -29.07
CA PRO A 760 6.05 11.75 -29.75
C PRO A 760 6.75 12.61 -28.69
N PRO A 761 7.96 12.28 -28.28
CA PRO A 761 8.70 13.13 -27.39
C PRO A 761 8.92 14.46 -28.13
N GLY A 762 8.92 15.56 -27.46
CA GLY A 762 9.22 16.87 -28.05
C GLY A 762 8.03 17.76 -28.39
N LYS A 763 6.78 17.32 -28.15
CA LYS A 763 5.64 18.23 -28.24
C LYS A 763 5.17 18.77 -26.89
N TYR A 764 5.83 18.38 -25.79
CA TYR A 764 5.56 18.97 -24.49
C TYR A 764 6.27 20.31 -24.39
N ASP A 765 5.53 21.38 -24.70
CA ASP A 765 6.03 22.74 -24.57
C ASP A 765 5.62 23.30 -23.20
N ARG A 766 6.59 23.54 -22.32
CA ARG A 766 6.41 24.21 -21.02
C ARG A 766 5.62 25.53 -21.11
N LYS A 767 5.60 26.14 -22.29
CA LYS A 767 4.87 27.41 -22.50
C LYS A 767 3.34 27.25 -22.42
N ILE A 768 2.83 26.02 -22.56
CA ILE A 768 1.38 25.79 -22.45
C ILE A 768 0.92 25.83 -20.99
N LYS A 769 1.76 25.40 -20.03
CA LYS A 769 1.45 25.52 -18.59
C LYS A 769 1.35 26.97 -18.11
N THR A 770 2.09 27.90 -18.72
CA THR A 770 2.08 29.32 -18.33
C THR A 770 0.94 30.13 -18.95
N GLN A 771 0.12 29.54 -19.81
CA GLN A 771 -1.05 30.21 -20.41
C GLN A 771 -2.38 29.85 -19.72
N ARG A 772 -2.35 29.03 -18.65
CA ARG A 772 -3.54 28.74 -17.83
C ARG A 772 -3.72 29.66 -16.62
N ASN A 773 -2.99 30.78 -16.57
CA ASN A 773 -3.24 31.87 -15.60
C ASN A 773 -4.07 32.99 -16.23
#